data_f61d84598e316907594b50b3e59a181b
#
_entry.id   f61d84598e316907594b50b3e59a181b
#
_cell.length_a   1.000
_cell.length_b   1.000
_cell.length_c   1.000
_cell.angle_alpha   90.00
_cell.angle_beta   90.00
_cell.angle_gamma   90.00
#
_symmetry.space_group_name_H-M   'P 1'
#
loop_
_entity.id
_entity.type
_entity.pdbx_description
1 polymer ?
#
loop_
_entity_poly.entity_id
_entity_poly.type
_entity_poly.pdbx_seq_one_letter_code
_entity_poly.pdbx_strand_id
1 'polypeptide(L)'
;LSKIFFWLLDINHEVVDGDVEVRMWGKNDGGESVLLVAKSTPYFYVLPRGDDAEAAASKIRALKGEYGELVDVEVSEKKYFGRPVKTVKVSCKTPEGVDRISRILCKAPYVRECLEDDIRPAARYIIDNSLNPSGWYEVEVKNISKHGFQVDRAYEAVEAPTPIGRLHPPDLRVLAFSTICFSERGSPDPDKDPILVVSMSAGDGGTEHYTVDGDGDGGVLERFVSRLRQFDPDIVVGWGQNSFDWDYMLARSKKVGVKLSVDRCGGEPHRSTFGHISITGRANIDLANIADDMPEVKVEGLGGLAEFLGVARKDEVDRFQDVETGRLWKSSDGRRRLIEYSKFRSEVTLKLLNLLIDYAIQMSHLTGLPLDQVAAAAVGFRVDSYLMAQAHRFNELIPKRTEQPYIPYQGAIVMEPKPGIHEDVAVLDFTSMYPNLMIMYNISPDSFIDSSETSTAEFFTAPEVGFRFRKDPPGFYKKVLQDLINVRREIRGKLSGAAKDSVEYKVLRERERVVKIVTNACYGYAGWVGARWYVREVAESVAAFGRASLRKVIGIAKDLGLQVIYGDTDSIFVKYEPEKVEELLSIVGREMSMEIKVEKVYSRVLFTEAKKKYAGLLSDGTLDIVGLEVVRGDWSNIAKTVQERILEIILREGSVDKAVEYLRQLIRDLRAGKIPVSELAVWKTLTKPVESYQVKAPHVEVARMMLEDGWRLKPGDKVGFVIVKGPGRLYQKARPVMKVTPDKVDLEYYVGNQVLPAAMRILGVLGVDEGVVSASSGSAGLSEYMGRG
;
A
#
# COMPACT_ATOMS: atom_id res chain seq x y z
N LEU A 1 25.95 -35.78 -2.74
CA LEU A 1 25.20 -34.76 -3.50
C LEU A 1 23.84 -35.34 -3.83
N SER A 2 22.79 -34.51 -3.60
CA SER A 2 21.42 -34.85 -3.95
C SER A 2 20.75 -33.62 -4.57
N LYS A 3 19.74 -33.81 -5.40
CA LYS A 3 18.90 -32.75 -5.92
C LYS A 3 17.62 -32.68 -5.11
N ILE A 4 17.18 -31.46 -4.79
CA ILE A 4 15.91 -31.21 -4.14
C ILE A 4 15.11 -30.17 -4.92
N PHE A 5 13.77 -30.22 -4.77
CA PHE A 5 12.89 -29.13 -5.15
C PHE A 5 12.62 -28.27 -3.92
N PHE A 6 12.82 -26.97 -4.04
CA PHE A 6 12.79 -26.03 -2.95
C PHE A 6 11.94 -24.81 -3.31
N TRP A 7 10.98 -24.46 -2.45
CA TRP A 7 10.20 -23.23 -2.57
C TRP A 7 10.72 -22.19 -1.59
N LEU A 8 11.11 -21.02 -2.10
CA LEU A 8 11.75 -19.96 -1.32
C LEU A 8 10.71 -19.09 -0.62
N LEU A 9 10.65 -19.19 0.73
CA LEU A 9 9.75 -18.39 1.57
C LEU A 9 10.40 -17.08 2.02
N ASP A 10 11.59 -17.16 2.61
CA ASP A 10 12.33 -16.09 3.25
C ASP A 10 13.83 -16.21 2.98
N ILE A 11 14.54 -15.07 3.04
CA ILE A 11 15.99 -15.03 2.84
C ILE A 11 16.61 -13.95 3.73
N ASN A 12 17.64 -14.33 4.44
CA ASN A 12 18.48 -13.42 5.21
C ASN A 12 19.97 -13.75 5.00
N HIS A 13 20.86 -12.99 5.60
CA HIS A 13 22.28 -13.26 5.63
C HIS A 13 22.83 -13.08 7.01
N GLU A 14 23.89 -13.83 7.30
CA GLU A 14 24.64 -13.76 8.54
C GLU A 14 26.15 -13.76 8.25
N VAL A 15 26.93 -13.17 9.11
CA VAL A 15 28.38 -13.27 9.07
C VAL A 15 28.82 -14.36 10.03
N VAL A 16 29.34 -15.47 9.50
CA VAL A 16 29.77 -16.62 10.27
C VAL A 16 31.26 -16.87 10.00
N ASP A 17 32.07 -16.89 11.02
CA ASP A 17 33.53 -17.08 10.92
C ASP A 17 34.24 -16.11 9.95
N GLY A 18 33.66 -14.92 9.76
CA GLY A 18 34.18 -13.89 8.86
C GLY A 18 33.77 -13.99 7.41
N ASP A 19 32.95 -15.00 7.06
CA ASP A 19 32.35 -15.18 5.72
C ASP A 19 30.85 -14.84 5.78
N VAL A 20 30.27 -14.45 4.65
CA VAL A 20 28.83 -14.20 4.54
C VAL A 20 28.11 -15.47 4.10
N GLU A 21 27.22 -15.93 4.96
CA GLU A 21 26.23 -16.95 4.63
C GLU A 21 24.91 -16.30 4.24
N VAL A 22 24.39 -16.66 3.07
CA VAL A 22 23.01 -16.39 2.68
C VAL A 22 22.16 -17.59 3.08
N ARG A 23 21.15 -17.35 3.90
CA ARG A 23 20.25 -18.36 4.42
C ARG A 23 18.90 -18.24 3.75
N MET A 24 18.53 -19.25 2.98
CA MET A 24 17.25 -19.33 2.28
C MET A 24 16.36 -20.32 3.04
N TRP A 25 15.19 -19.86 3.46
CA TRP A 25 14.20 -20.62 4.21
C TRP A 25 13.02 -20.95 3.32
N GLY A 26 12.50 -22.16 3.45
CA GLY A 26 11.39 -22.55 2.61
C GLY A 26 10.91 -23.97 2.86
N LYS A 27 10.34 -24.58 1.81
CA LYS A 27 9.81 -25.93 1.86
C LYS A 27 10.27 -26.75 0.67
N ASN A 28 10.45 -28.05 0.87
CA ASN A 28 10.64 -28.98 -0.24
C ASN A 28 9.27 -29.46 -0.78
N ASP A 29 9.29 -30.25 -1.82
CA ASP A 29 8.10 -30.84 -2.45
C ASP A 29 7.39 -31.87 -1.58
N GLY A 30 8.05 -32.42 -0.56
CA GLY A 30 7.47 -33.26 0.48
C GLY A 30 6.78 -32.48 1.60
N GLY A 31 6.80 -31.15 1.58
CA GLY A 31 6.21 -30.29 2.60
C GLY A 31 7.07 -30.13 3.87
N GLU A 32 8.31 -30.62 3.87
CA GLU A 32 9.25 -30.41 4.98
C GLU A 32 9.82 -28.99 4.96
N SER A 33 10.03 -28.40 6.13
CA SER A 33 10.73 -27.13 6.29
C SER A 33 12.23 -27.28 6.02
N VAL A 34 12.80 -26.40 5.20
CA VAL A 34 14.17 -26.50 4.69
C VAL A 34 14.92 -25.20 4.95
N LEU A 35 16.14 -25.33 5.44
CA LEU A 35 17.17 -24.30 5.38
C LEU A 35 18.18 -24.66 4.31
N LEU A 36 18.38 -23.76 3.35
CA LEU A 36 19.40 -23.84 2.33
C LEU A 36 20.41 -22.72 2.55
N VAL A 37 21.67 -23.06 2.79
CA VAL A 37 22.77 -22.12 3.02
C VAL A 37 23.63 -22.02 1.77
N ALA A 38 23.97 -20.80 1.38
CA ALA A 38 24.92 -20.50 0.30
C ALA A 38 25.94 -19.49 0.78
N LYS A 39 27.19 -19.59 0.31
CA LYS A 39 28.21 -18.56 0.54
C LYS A 39 28.03 -17.41 -0.43
N SER A 40 28.33 -16.20 0.02
CA SER A 40 28.24 -14.97 -0.77
C SER A 40 29.44 -14.06 -0.46
N THR A 41 29.96 -13.41 -1.48
CA THR A 41 31.00 -12.39 -1.32
C THR A 41 30.37 -11.03 -1.66
N PRO A 42 30.13 -10.16 -0.68
CA PRO A 42 29.55 -8.83 -0.93
C PRO A 42 30.49 -7.99 -1.80
N TYR A 43 29.90 -7.19 -2.68
CA TYR A 43 30.67 -6.32 -3.58
C TYR A 43 29.90 -5.04 -3.90
N PHE A 44 30.60 -4.06 -4.46
CA PHE A 44 30.06 -2.83 -5.01
C PHE A 44 30.87 -2.41 -6.24
N TYR A 45 30.43 -1.38 -6.94
CA TYR A 45 31.10 -0.87 -8.12
C TYR A 45 31.67 0.52 -7.89
N VAL A 46 32.85 0.77 -8.45
CA VAL A 46 33.49 2.09 -8.48
C VAL A 46 33.53 2.59 -9.92
N LEU A 47 32.94 3.76 -10.16
CA LEU A 47 33.12 4.51 -11.40
C LEU A 47 34.37 5.36 -11.28
N PRO A 48 35.38 5.18 -12.12
CA PRO A 48 36.60 6.01 -12.10
C PRO A 48 36.32 7.42 -12.61
N ARG A 49 37.16 8.37 -12.22
CA ARG A 49 37.25 9.66 -12.89
C ARG A 49 38.15 9.51 -14.13
N GLY A 50 37.62 9.73 -15.32
CA GLY A 50 38.28 9.47 -16.59
C GLY A 50 38.11 8.01 -17.05
N ASP A 51 38.73 7.66 -18.16
CA ASP A 51 38.47 6.41 -18.87
C ASP A 51 39.40 5.24 -18.47
N ASP A 52 40.37 5.48 -17.56
CA ASP A 52 41.35 4.47 -17.15
C ASP A 52 40.89 3.72 -15.88
N ALA A 53 40.00 2.75 -16.09
CA ALA A 53 39.53 1.86 -15.02
C ALA A 53 40.66 0.93 -14.49
N GLU A 54 41.65 0.57 -15.29
CA GLU A 54 42.77 -0.29 -14.86
C GLU A 54 43.71 0.46 -13.90
N ALA A 55 43.98 1.74 -14.16
CA ALA A 55 44.76 2.56 -13.21
C ALA A 55 44.03 2.73 -11.87
N ALA A 56 42.67 2.90 -11.90
CA ALA A 56 41.88 2.95 -10.69
C ALA A 56 41.90 1.59 -9.95
N ALA A 57 41.70 0.48 -10.67
CA ALA A 57 41.77 -0.87 -10.11
C ALA A 57 43.13 -1.16 -9.47
N SER A 58 44.22 -0.76 -10.09
CA SER A 58 45.57 -0.96 -9.58
C SER A 58 45.79 -0.20 -8.24
N LYS A 59 45.30 1.04 -8.13
CA LYS A 59 45.33 1.81 -6.89
C LYS A 59 44.48 1.16 -5.79
N ILE A 60 43.29 0.62 -6.13
CA ILE A 60 42.42 -0.06 -5.17
C ILE A 60 43.05 -1.38 -4.72
N ARG A 61 43.64 -2.16 -5.65
CA ARG A 61 44.38 -3.41 -5.28
C ARG A 61 45.51 -3.16 -4.30
N ALA A 62 46.21 -2.02 -4.43
CA ALA A 62 47.30 -1.66 -3.53
C ALA A 62 46.82 -1.47 -2.08
N LEU A 63 45.55 -1.15 -1.84
CA LEU A 63 44.97 -1.00 -0.51
C LEU A 63 44.71 -2.35 0.19
N LYS A 64 44.81 -3.50 -0.52
CA LYS A 64 44.57 -4.84 0.08
C LYS A 64 45.50 -5.16 1.25
N GLY A 65 46.72 -4.64 1.22
CA GLY A 65 47.67 -4.80 2.33
C GLY A 65 47.33 -3.97 3.59
N GLU A 66 46.59 -2.88 3.38
CA GLU A 66 46.17 -1.98 4.44
C GLU A 66 44.80 -2.37 5.01
N TYR A 67 43.92 -2.82 4.14
CA TYR A 67 42.54 -3.21 4.47
C TYR A 67 42.28 -4.70 4.17
N GLY A 68 42.39 -5.55 5.19
CA GLY A 68 42.25 -7.00 5.09
C GLY A 68 40.84 -7.48 4.69
N GLU A 69 39.87 -6.57 4.68
CA GLU A 69 38.48 -6.85 4.21
C GLU A 69 38.36 -6.89 2.69
N LEU A 70 39.34 -6.35 1.95
CA LEU A 70 39.33 -6.35 0.49
C LEU A 70 39.69 -7.74 -0.04
N VAL A 71 38.76 -8.39 -0.74
CA VAL A 71 38.92 -9.74 -1.29
C VAL A 71 39.47 -9.69 -2.70
N ASP A 72 38.77 -8.97 -3.58
CA ASP A 72 39.09 -8.95 -5.01
C ASP A 72 38.74 -7.61 -5.66
N VAL A 73 39.42 -7.29 -6.78
CA VAL A 73 39.24 -6.06 -7.55
C VAL A 73 39.34 -6.37 -9.04
N GLU A 74 38.23 -6.30 -9.74
CA GLU A 74 38.10 -6.62 -11.16
C GLU A 74 37.60 -5.43 -11.97
N VAL A 75 38.11 -5.21 -13.15
CA VAL A 75 37.54 -4.29 -14.13
C VAL A 75 36.42 -5.00 -14.90
N SER A 76 35.29 -4.34 -15.02
CA SER A 76 34.13 -4.88 -15.76
C SER A 76 33.49 -3.82 -16.65
N GLU A 77 32.85 -4.24 -17.70
CA GLU A 77 32.06 -3.39 -18.59
C GLU A 77 30.59 -3.47 -18.20
N LYS A 78 29.99 -2.33 -17.92
CA LYS A 78 28.59 -2.16 -17.56
C LYS A 78 27.97 -1.04 -18.39
N LYS A 79 26.68 -0.79 -18.16
CA LYS A 79 26.02 0.45 -18.61
C LYS A 79 25.67 1.28 -17.40
N TYR A 80 25.69 2.60 -17.54
CA TYR A 80 25.19 3.53 -16.54
C TYR A 80 24.35 4.60 -17.24
N PHE A 81 23.07 4.62 -16.97
CA PHE A 81 22.08 5.38 -17.74
C PHE A 81 22.20 5.13 -19.24
N GLY A 82 22.21 3.85 -19.62
CA GLY A 82 22.28 3.36 -21.00
C GLY A 82 23.62 3.53 -21.69
N ARG A 83 24.59 4.26 -21.12
CA ARG A 83 25.91 4.50 -21.69
C ARG A 83 26.89 3.41 -21.24
N PRO A 84 27.63 2.78 -22.15
CA PRO A 84 28.69 1.85 -21.77
C PRO A 84 29.75 2.55 -20.91
N VAL A 85 30.13 1.92 -19.79
CA VAL A 85 31.13 2.41 -18.86
C VAL A 85 32.07 1.28 -18.43
N LYS A 86 33.36 1.58 -18.28
CA LYS A 86 34.30 0.69 -17.59
C LYS A 86 34.24 1.02 -16.10
N THR A 87 34.02 0.01 -15.29
CA THR A 87 33.88 0.15 -13.84
C THR A 87 34.76 -0.87 -13.14
N VAL A 88 35.05 -0.63 -11.87
CA VAL A 88 35.81 -1.54 -11.01
C VAL A 88 34.88 -2.18 -10.02
N LYS A 89 34.72 -3.50 -10.10
CA LYS A 89 34.02 -4.31 -9.09
C LYS A 89 34.98 -4.54 -7.93
N VAL A 90 34.53 -4.18 -6.72
CA VAL A 90 35.30 -4.29 -5.48
C VAL A 90 34.59 -5.25 -4.55
N SER A 91 35.17 -6.41 -4.30
CA SER A 91 34.63 -7.46 -3.44
C SER A 91 35.23 -7.38 -2.03
N CYS A 92 34.40 -7.49 -1.02
CA CYS A 92 34.77 -7.43 0.38
C CYS A 92 34.35 -8.71 1.12
N LYS A 93 34.99 -9.00 2.27
CA LYS A 93 34.64 -10.16 3.09
C LYS A 93 33.24 -10.04 3.72
N THR A 94 32.89 -8.86 4.20
CA THR A 94 31.65 -8.64 4.95
C THR A 94 30.91 -7.39 4.47
N PRO A 95 29.62 -7.23 4.76
CA PRO A 95 28.87 -6.01 4.46
C PRO A 95 29.48 -4.76 5.12
N GLU A 96 29.99 -4.88 6.34
CA GLU A 96 30.67 -3.80 7.04
C GLU A 96 31.97 -3.39 6.30
N GLY A 97 32.65 -4.38 5.70
CA GLY A 97 33.79 -4.14 4.81
C GLY A 97 33.39 -3.33 3.58
N VAL A 98 32.25 -3.63 2.95
CA VAL A 98 31.68 -2.83 1.86
C VAL A 98 31.42 -1.40 2.31
N ASP A 99 30.70 -1.21 3.42
CA ASP A 99 30.36 0.11 3.96
C ASP A 99 31.61 0.94 4.27
N ARG A 100 32.66 0.31 4.78
CA ARG A 100 33.93 0.97 5.14
C ARG A 100 34.75 1.34 3.92
N ILE A 101 35.00 0.38 3.02
CA ILE A 101 35.84 0.56 1.84
C ILE A 101 35.17 1.54 0.86
N SER A 102 33.86 1.44 0.62
CA SER A 102 33.16 2.38 -0.24
C SER A 102 33.26 3.83 0.27
N ARG A 103 33.13 4.08 1.59
CA ARG A 103 33.31 5.43 2.16
C ARG A 103 34.72 5.98 1.96
N ILE A 104 35.75 5.13 2.00
CA ILE A 104 37.14 5.52 1.76
C ILE A 104 37.31 5.87 0.28
N LEU A 105 36.87 4.97 -0.61
CA LEU A 105 37.03 5.12 -2.05
C LEU A 105 36.23 6.29 -2.63
N CYS A 106 35.03 6.57 -2.11
CA CYS A 106 34.22 7.71 -2.55
C CYS A 106 34.92 9.07 -2.31
N LYS A 107 35.93 9.13 -1.44
CA LYS A 107 36.75 10.34 -1.18
C LYS A 107 38.02 10.39 -2.01
N ALA A 108 38.33 9.30 -2.70
CA ALA A 108 39.58 9.22 -3.46
C ALA A 108 39.51 10.07 -4.75
N PRO A 109 40.56 10.83 -5.10
CA PRO A 109 40.52 11.77 -6.23
C PRO A 109 40.30 11.09 -7.60
N TYR A 110 40.65 9.81 -7.71
CA TYR A 110 40.48 9.01 -8.93
C TYR A 110 39.13 8.30 -9.03
N VAL A 111 38.26 8.45 -8.00
CA VAL A 111 36.89 7.89 -7.97
C VAL A 111 35.88 8.98 -8.27
N ARG A 112 34.97 8.71 -9.20
CA ARG A 112 33.84 9.56 -9.50
C ARG A 112 32.68 9.27 -8.54
N GLU A 113 32.35 7.99 -8.38
CA GLU A 113 31.19 7.52 -7.63
C GLU A 113 31.35 6.04 -7.24
N CYS A 114 30.80 5.67 -6.08
CA CYS A 114 30.59 4.26 -5.70
C CYS A 114 29.11 3.93 -5.84
N LEU A 115 28.80 2.81 -6.47
CA LEU A 115 27.44 2.36 -6.76
C LEU A 115 27.18 1.00 -6.16
N GLU A 116 25.93 0.75 -5.79
CA GLU A 116 25.44 -0.55 -5.30
C GLU A 116 26.06 -0.98 -3.94
N ASP A 117 26.69 -0.06 -3.24
CA ASP A 117 27.25 -0.26 -1.89
C ASP A 117 26.16 -0.34 -0.80
N ASP A 118 24.92 0.02 -1.14
CA ASP A 118 23.74 -0.01 -0.27
C ASP A 118 22.87 -1.27 -0.45
N ILE A 119 23.26 -2.21 -1.33
CA ILE A 119 22.53 -3.46 -1.57
C ILE A 119 23.03 -4.55 -0.63
N ARG A 120 22.16 -4.99 0.29
CA ARG A 120 22.50 -6.02 1.28
C ARG A 120 22.71 -7.40 0.65
N PRO A 121 23.56 -8.29 1.25
CA PRO A 121 23.92 -9.58 0.66
C PRO A 121 22.73 -10.48 0.28
N ALA A 122 21.66 -10.55 1.09
CA ALA A 122 20.50 -11.34 0.74
C ALA A 122 19.78 -10.82 -0.52
N ALA A 123 19.58 -9.51 -0.62
CA ALA A 123 19.00 -8.89 -1.82
C ALA A 123 19.95 -9.01 -3.03
N ARG A 124 21.24 -8.86 -2.81
CA ARG A 124 22.27 -9.08 -3.85
C ARG A 124 22.22 -10.51 -4.39
N TYR A 125 22.11 -11.50 -3.52
CA TYR A 125 22.02 -12.89 -3.91
C TYR A 125 20.77 -13.19 -4.75
N ILE A 126 19.64 -12.59 -4.40
CA ILE A 126 18.40 -12.67 -5.21
C ILE A 126 18.65 -12.10 -6.60
N ILE A 127 19.24 -10.90 -6.70
CA ILE A 127 19.48 -10.19 -7.96
C ILE A 127 20.46 -10.97 -8.85
N ASP A 128 21.62 -11.33 -8.31
CA ASP A 128 22.72 -11.96 -9.05
C ASP A 128 22.34 -13.35 -9.59
N ASN A 129 21.50 -14.08 -8.87
CA ASN A 129 21.06 -15.42 -9.26
C ASN A 129 19.67 -15.43 -9.90
N SER A 130 19.08 -14.25 -10.18
CA SER A 130 17.74 -14.12 -10.77
C SER A 130 16.68 -14.92 -10.00
N LEU A 131 16.75 -14.89 -8.67
CA LEU A 131 15.79 -15.56 -7.83
C LEU A 131 14.54 -14.71 -7.68
N ASN A 132 13.41 -15.37 -7.56
CA ASN A 132 12.11 -14.75 -7.25
C ASN A 132 11.56 -15.44 -6.00
N PRO A 133 11.58 -14.80 -4.82
CA PRO A 133 10.95 -15.35 -3.64
C PRO A 133 9.51 -15.79 -3.92
N SER A 134 9.00 -16.73 -3.15
CA SER A 134 7.71 -17.38 -3.43
C SER A 134 7.68 -18.17 -4.75
N GLY A 135 8.82 -18.65 -5.19
CA GLY A 135 9.00 -19.48 -6.38
C GLY A 135 9.65 -20.84 -6.06
N TRP A 136 9.50 -21.78 -6.99
CA TRP A 136 10.10 -23.10 -6.93
C TRP A 136 11.43 -23.19 -7.67
N TYR A 137 12.39 -23.93 -7.09
CA TYR A 137 13.74 -24.11 -7.61
C TYR A 137 14.14 -25.58 -7.54
N GLU A 138 14.96 -26.02 -8.49
CA GLU A 138 15.79 -27.21 -8.38
C GLU A 138 17.17 -26.78 -7.88
N VAL A 139 17.72 -27.51 -6.92
CA VAL A 139 19.03 -27.18 -6.38
C VAL A 139 19.80 -28.46 -6.01
N GLU A 140 21.09 -28.50 -6.36
CA GLU A 140 22.00 -29.55 -5.93
C GLU A 140 22.58 -29.21 -4.55
N VAL A 141 22.51 -30.16 -3.60
CA VAL A 141 22.75 -29.87 -2.20
C VAL A 141 23.64 -30.93 -1.53
N LYS A 142 24.30 -30.51 -0.45
CA LYS A 142 24.91 -31.38 0.57
C LYS A 142 24.17 -31.24 1.88
N ASN A 143 24.00 -32.34 2.59
CA ASN A 143 23.44 -32.30 3.95
C ASN A 143 24.39 -31.59 4.90
N ILE A 144 23.84 -30.71 5.73
CA ILE A 144 24.54 -30.08 6.86
C ILE A 144 23.76 -30.32 8.15
N SER A 145 24.40 -30.06 9.28
CA SER A 145 23.72 -30.12 10.58
C SER A 145 22.62 -29.09 10.70
N LYS A 146 21.43 -29.48 11.14
CA LYS A 146 20.33 -28.59 11.49
C LYS A 146 20.37 -28.10 12.94
N HIS A 147 21.45 -28.42 13.68
CA HIS A 147 21.56 -27.98 15.07
C HIS A 147 21.51 -26.48 15.20
N GLY A 148 20.65 -25.97 16.06
CA GLY A 148 20.39 -24.55 16.25
C GLY A 148 19.32 -23.95 15.34
N PHE A 149 18.75 -24.73 14.40
CA PHE A 149 17.71 -24.27 13.49
C PHE A 149 16.43 -25.10 13.63
N GLN A 150 15.30 -24.45 13.70
CA GLN A 150 14.00 -25.10 13.71
C GLN A 150 13.53 -25.38 12.28
N VAL A 151 14.09 -26.45 11.69
CA VAL A 151 13.73 -26.95 10.35
C VAL A 151 13.78 -28.47 10.33
N ASP A 152 13.09 -29.08 9.37
CA ASP A 152 13.15 -30.55 9.18
C ASP A 152 14.48 -30.95 8.53
N ARG A 153 14.96 -30.13 7.59
CA ARG A 153 16.18 -30.37 6.84
C ARG A 153 17.06 -29.13 6.73
N ALA A 154 18.38 -29.33 6.71
CA ALA A 154 19.34 -28.26 6.42
C ALA A 154 20.36 -28.74 5.39
N TYR A 155 20.63 -27.89 4.41
CA TYR A 155 21.51 -28.16 3.29
C TYR A 155 22.44 -26.99 2.99
N GLU A 156 23.61 -27.32 2.44
CA GLU A 156 24.47 -26.35 1.74
C GLU A 156 24.21 -26.48 0.24
N ALA A 157 23.97 -25.36 -0.43
CA ALA A 157 23.82 -25.30 -1.88
C ALA A 157 25.20 -25.46 -2.55
N VAL A 158 25.29 -26.37 -3.51
CA VAL A 158 26.50 -26.57 -4.31
C VAL A 158 26.58 -25.52 -5.40
N GLU A 159 25.45 -25.22 -6.03
CA GLU A 159 25.26 -24.20 -7.03
C GLU A 159 24.03 -23.35 -6.70
N ALA A 160 23.90 -22.22 -7.37
CA ALA A 160 22.72 -21.36 -7.20
C ALA A 160 21.43 -22.11 -7.60
N PRO A 161 20.31 -21.92 -6.86
CA PRO A 161 19.05 -22.55 -7.21
C PRO A 161 18.57 -22.18 -8.61
N THR A 162 18.10 -23.14 -9.37
CA THR A 162 17.59 -22.94 -10.74
C THR A 162 16.07 -22.90 -10.74
N PRO A 163 15.41 -21.85 -11.27
CA PRO A 163 13.95 -21.73 -11.26
C PRO A 163 13.28 -22.83 -12.10
N ILE A 164 12.17 -23.35 -11.59
CA ILE A 164 11.32 -24.30 -12.30
C ILE A 164 9.92 -23.68 -12.48
N GLY A 165 9.25 -23.99 -13.59
CA GLY A 165 7.97 -23.38 -13.98
C GLY A 165 6.74 -23.82 -13.16
N ARG A 166 6.91 -24.30 -11.94
CA ARG A 166 5.81 -24.76 -11.07
C ARG A 166 5.11 -23.55 -10.43
N LEU A 167 3.80 -23.43 -10.64
CA LEU A 167 3.01 -22.25 -10.23
C LEU A 167 2.43 -22.33 -8.81
N HIS A 168 2.14 -23.56 -8.33
CA HIS A 168 1.46 -23.72 -7.03
C HIS A 168 2.44 -23.63 -5.87
N PRO A 169 2.15 -22.82 -4.84
CA PRO A 169 2.92 -22.85 -3.60
C PRO A 169 2.76 -24.23 -2.92
N PRO A 170 3.69 -24.62 -2.03
CA PRO A 170 3.48 -25.77 -1.16
C PRO A 170 2.37 -25.46 -0.15
N ASP A 171 1.92 -26.50 0.58
CA ASP A 171 1.05 -26.30 1.72
C ASP A 171 1.82 -25.55 2.81
N LEU A 172 1.42 -24.28 3.04
CA LEU A 172 2.02 -23.41 4.04
C LEU A 172 1.27 -23.53 5.36
N ARG A 173 1.99 -23.77 6.45
CA ARG A 173 1.43 -23.74 7.80
C ARG A 173 1.21 -22.31 8.23
N VAL A 174 -0.03 -21.93 8.45
CA VAL A 174 -0.43 -20.57 8.82
C VAL A 174 -0.90 -20.53 10.26
N LEU A 175 -0.43 -19.54 11.01
CA LEU A 175 -0.87 -19.23 12.36
C LEU A 175 -1.31 -17.78 12.45
N ALA A 176 -2.60 -17.56 12.64
CA ALA A 176 -3.16 -16.24 12.92
C ALA A 176 -3.25 -16.02 14.43
N PHE A 177 -2.98 -14.79 14.88
CA PHE A 177 -3.13 -14.45 16.29
C PHE A 177 -3.82 -13.11 16.49
N SER A 178 -4.36 -12.91 17.68
CA SER A 178 -4.97 -11.68 18.16
C SER A 178 -4.62 -11.49 19.63
N THR A 179 -4.22 -10.26 19.99
CA THR A 179 -3.93 -9.90 21.38
C THR A 179 -5.02 -8.97 21.92
N ILE A 180 -5.32 -9.10 23.20
CA ILE A 180 -6.12 -8.15 23.97
C ILE A 180 -5.31 -7.73 25.18
N CYS A 181 -5.01 -6.42 25.27
CA CYS A 181 -4.29 -5.83 26.40
C CYS A 181 -5.27 -5.16 27.37
N PHE A 182 -4.89 -5.06 28.62
CA PHE A 182 -5.65 -4.28 29.60
C PHE A 182 -5.62 -2.81 29.23
N SER A 183 -6.79 -2.18 29.15
CA SER A 183 -6.90 -0.73 29.04
C SER A 183 -8.21 -0.23 29.64
N GLU A 184 -8.14 0.90 30.32
CA GLU A 184 -9.30 1.63 30.86
C GLU A 184 -9.31 3.08 30.36
N ARG A 185 -8.16 3.61 29.92
CA ARG A 185 -8.03 5.01 29.51
C ARG A 185 -7.03 5.14 28.35
N GLY A 186 -7.51 4.98 27.11
CA GLY A 186 -6.70 5.16 25.92
C GLY A 186 -5.87 3.93 25.56
N SER A 187 -4.72 4.13 24.91
CA SER A 187 -3.83 3.05 24.51
C SER A 187 -3.21 2.35 25.72
N PRO A 188 -3.08 1.02 25.71
CA PRO A 188 -2.44 0.28 26.78
C PRO A 188 -0.95 0.63 26.88
N ASP A 189 -0.43 0.63 28.10
CA ASP A 189 0.97 0.92 28.43
C ASP A 189 1.70 -0.41 28.75
N PRO A 190 2.68 -0.84 27.95
CA PRO A 190 3.34 -2.10 28.16
C PRO A 190 4.13 -2.18 29.48
N ASP A 191 4.42 -1.04 30.11
CA ASP A 191 5.05 -1.02 31.43
C ASP A 191 4.09 -1.32 32.58
N LYS A 192 2.78 -1.12 32.38
CA LYS A 192 1.78 -1.21 33.44
C LYS A 192 0.69 -2.23 33.16
N ASP A 193 0.28 -2.30 31.90
CA ASP A 193 -0.92 -3.04 31.53
C ASP A 193 -0.55 -4.43 31.00
N PRO A 194 -1.08 -5.51 31.56
CA PRO A 194 -0.78 -6.84 31.10
C PRO A 194 -1.51 -7.19 29.80
N ILE A 195 -1.00 -8.18 29.08
CA ILE A 195 -1.72 -8.85 28.02
C ILE A 195 -2.77 -9.76 28.66
N LEU A 196 -4.05 -9.46 28.43
CA LEU A 196 -5.16 -10.22 29.01
C LEU A 196 -5.42 -11.53 28.31
N VAL A 197 -5.42 -11.52 26.98
CA VAL A 197 -5.71 -12.68 26.15
C VAL A 197 -4.81 -12.67 24.92
N VAL A 198 -4.25 -13.81 24.57
CA VAL A 198 -3.73 -14.10 23.24
C VAL A 198 -4.51 -15.29 22.69
N SER A 199 -5.12 -15.11 21.52
CA SER A 199 -5.77 -16.20 20.79
C SER A 199 -4.98 -16.52 19.53
N MET A 200 -4.91 -17.79 19.18
CA MET A 200 -4.17 -18.33 18.04
C MET A 200 -5.07 -19.28 17.27
N SER A 201 -5.23 -19.02 15.96
CA SER A 201 -5.98 -19.87 15.03
C SER A 201 -5.03 -20.48 14.03
N ALA A 202 -4.95 -21.79 13.98
CA ALA A 202 -4.08 -22.52 13.07
C ALA A 202 -4.80 -22.95 11.79
N GLY A 203 -4.08 -23.06 10.68
CA GLY A 203 -4.61 -23.48 9.39
C GLY A 203 -5.23 -24.88 9.37
N ASP A 204 -4.93 -25.70 10.37
CA ASP A 204 -5.53 -27.03 10.60
C ASP A 204 -6.95 -26.97 11.23
N GLY A 205 -7.46 -25.78 11.51
CA GLY A 205 -8.79 -25.53 12.08
C GLY A 205 -8.83 -25.42 13.60
N GLY A 206 -7.70 -25.54 14.30
CA GLY A 206 -7.62 -25.38 15.75
C GLY A 206 -7.55 -23.91 16.17
N THR A 207 -8.37 -23.49 17.17
CA THR A 207 -8.26 -22.18 17.82
C THR A 207 -8.04 -22.35 19.31
N GLU A 208 -6.92 -21.84 19.79
CA GLU A 208 -6.53 -21.86 21.20
C GLU A 208 -6.46 -20.43 21.76
N HIS A 209 -6.50 -20.29 23.08
CA HIS A 209 -6.32 -19.01 23.74
C HIS A 209 -5.57 -19.19 25.06
N TYR A 210 -4.85 -18.15 25.43
CA TYR A 210 -4.13 -18.07 26.70
C TYR A 210 -4.50 -16.77 27.39
N THR A 211 -4.80 -16.86 28.68
CA THR A 211 -5.25 -15.73 29.48
C THR A 211 -4.28 -15.45 30.61
N VAL A 212 -4.22 -14.18 31.01
CA VAL A 212 -3.49 -13.76 32.21
C VAL A 212 -4.07 -14.44 33.45
N ASP A 213 -3.20 -14.86 34.36
CA ASP A 213 -3.51 -15.44 35.66
C ASP A 213 -2.96 -14.57 36.80
N GLY A 214 -3.03 -15.10 38.04
CA GLY A 214 -2.63 -14.36 39.24
C GLY A 214 -1.14 -13.91 39.24
N ASP A 215 -0.28 -14.61 38.48
CA ASP A 215 1.16 -14.32 38.42
C ASP A 215 1.53 -13.34 37.30
N GLY A 216 0.54 -12.84 36.55
CA GLY A 216 0.72 -11.92 35.46
C GLY A 216 0.75 -12.58 34.08
N ASP A 217 1.16 -11.80 33.05
CA ASP A 217 1.09 -12.22 31.64
C ASP A 217 2.36 -12.95 31.14
N GLY A 218 3.34 -13.23 31.99
CA GLY A 218 4.52 -14.03 31.62
C GLY A 218 4.14 -15.40 31.08
N GLY A 219 3.24 -16.10 31.78
CA GLY A 219 2.73 -17.43 31.38
C GLY A 219 1.92 -17.37 30.06
N VAL A 220 1.32 -16.23 29.69
CA VAL A 220 0.66 -16.04 28.39
C VAL A 220 1.70 -16.04 27.29
N LEU A 221 2.79 -15.29 27.47
CA LEU A 221 3.88 -15.19 26.50
C LEU A 221 4.64 -16.50 26.34
N GLU A 222 4.92 -17.21 27.44
CA GLU A 222 5.55 -18.54 27.40
C GLU A 222 4.72 -19.54 26.60
N ARG A 223 3.41 -19.61 26.84
CA ARG A 223 2.48 -20.47 26.11
C ARG A 223 2.36 -20.09 24.65
N PHE A 224 2.33 -18.79 24.34
CA PHE A 224 2.36 -18.29 22.97
C PHE A 224 3.62 -18.76 22.22
N VAL A 225 4.82 -18.56 22.79
CA VAL A 225 6.10 -18.99 22.20
C VAL A 225 6.12 -20.51 22.04
N SER A 226 5.73 -21.26 23.10
CA SER A 226 5.69 -22.74 23.08
C SER A 226 4.78 -23.26 21.95
N ARG A 227 3.57 -22.71 21.82
CA ARG A 227 2.61 -23.11 20.79
C ARG A 227 3.09 -22.76 19.38
N LEU A 228 3.65 -21.56 19.19
CA LEU A 228 4.20 -21.14 17.90
C LEU A 228 5.34 -22.06 17.48
N ARG A 229 6.25 -22.40 18.40
CA ARG A 229 7.35 -23.33 18.12
C ARG A 229 6.86 -24.75 17.86
N GLN A 230 5.87 -25.24 18.61
CA GLN A 230 5.29 -26.58 18.41
C GLN A 230 4.58 -26.69 17.06
N PHE A 231 3.81 -25.70 16.69
CA PHE A 231 3.09 -25.68 15.41
C PHE A 231 4.05 -25.43 14.23
N ASP A 232 5.14 -24.70 14.45
CA ASP A 232 6.17 -24.31 13.48
C ASP A 232 5.57 -23.70 12.20
N PRO A 233 4.85 -22.54 12.28
CA PRO A 233 4.23 -21.95 11.12
C PRO A 233 5.26 -21.43 10.10
N ASP A 234 4.91 -21.49 8.84
CA ASP A 234 5.62 -20.80 7.77
C ASP A 234 5.21 -19.32 7.73
N ILE A 235 3.92 -19.05 8.01
CA ILE A 235 3.34 -17.71 8.05
C ILE A 235 2.74 -17.43 9.41
N VAL A 236 3.09 -16.28 9.98
CA VAL A 236 2.42 -15.69 11.16
C VAL A 236 1.65 -14.47 10.69
N VAL A 237 0.36 -14.39 10.99
CA VAL A 237 -0.51 -13.33 10.50
C VAL A 237 -1.32 -12.67 11.62
N GLY A 238 -1.52 -11.37 11.52
CA GLY A 238 -2.37 -10.58 12.40
C GLY A 238 -2.91 -9.34 11.70
N TRP A 239 -3.61 -8.51 12.43
CA TRP A 239 -4.11 -7.22 11.98
C TRP A 239 -3.47 -6.09 12.80
N GLY A 240 -2.66 -5.25 12.18
CA GLY A 240 -1.97 -4.15 12.84
C GLY A 240 -0.79 -4.61 13.72
N GLN A 241 -0.37 -5.85 13.60
CA GLN A 241 0.66 -6.46 14.44
C GLN A 241 2.05 -5.80 14.29
N ASN A 242 2.36 -5.25 13.12
CA ASN A 242 3.62 -4.53 12.89
C ASN A 242 3.66 -3.16 13.59
N SER A 243 2.50 -2.58 13.86
CA SER A 243 2.37 -1.27 14.50
C SER A 243 2.04 -1.34 15.99
N PHE A 244 1.62 -2.51 16.49
CA PHE A 244 1.19 -2.65 17.89
C PHE A 244 1.62 -3.97 18.53
N ASP A 245 1.08 -5.13 18.10
CA ASP A 245 1.16 -6.36 18.89
C ASP A 245 2.60 -6.82 19.18
N TRP A 246 3.47 -6.84 18.16
CA TRP A 246 4.84 -7.30 18.34
C TRP A 246 5.67 -6.38 19.24
N ASP A 247 5.56 -5.06 19.04
CA ASP A 247 6.29 -4.10 19.90
C ASP A 247 5.78 -4.18 21.34
N TYR A 248 4.46 -4.36 21.52
CA TYR A 248 3.87 -4.53 22.84
C TYR A 248 4.34 -5.82 23.52
N MET A 249 4.28 -6.94 22.80
CA MET A 249 4.76 -8.24 23.31
C MET A 249 6.25 -8.21 23.64
N LEU A 250 7.09 -7.57 22.80
CA LEU A 250 8.52 -7.40 23.08
C LEU A 250 8.80 -6.55 24.32
N ALA A 251 8.03 -5.47 24.52
CA ALA A 251 8.17 -4.65 25.72
C ALA A 251 7.71 -5.43 26.97
N ARG A 252 6.60 -6.13 26.87
CA ARG A 252 6.09 -6.98 27.98
C ARG A 252 7.06 -8.13 28.31
N SER A 253 7.59 -8.79 27.28
CA SER A 253 8.51 -9.92 27.44
C SER A 253 9.76 -9.52 28.25
N LYS A 254 10.33 -8.35 27.95
CA LYS A 254 11.45 -7.79 28.73
C LYS A 254 11.07 -7.53 30.18
N LYS A 255 9.84 -7.02 30.41
CA LYS A 255 9.37 -6.72 31.76
C LYS A 255 9.12 -7.95 32.61
N VAL A 256 8.58 -9.01 32.04
CA VAL A 256 8.25 -10.26 32.75
C VAL A 256 9.36 -11.32 32.67
N GLY A 257 10.48 -11.01 32.00
CA GLY A 257 11.65 -11.89 31.90
C GLY A 257 11.48 -13.10 30.99
N VAL A 258 10.55 -13.04 30.02
CA VAL A 258 10.28 -14.11 29.04
C VAL A 258 10.89 -13.75 27.70
N LYS A 259 11.74 -14.62 27.13
CA LYS A 259 12.31 -14.40 25.80
C LYS A 259 11.32 -14.83 24.71
N LEU A 260 11.01 -13.94 23.77
CA LEU A 260 10.15 -14.23 22.61
C LEU A 260 10.93 -14.96 21.50
N SER A 261 11.40 -16.17 21.77
CA SER A 261 12.17 -16.99 20.82
C SER A 261 11.25 -17.62 19.77
N VAL A 262 10.76 -16.84 18.83
CA VAL A 262 9.75 -17.23 17.84
C VAL A 262 10.29 -17.47 16.43
N ASP A 263 11.52 -17.07 16.14
CA ASP A 263 12.14 -17.31 14.84
C ASP A 263 12.73 -18.74 14.74
N ARG A 264 13.16 -19.12 13.56
CA ARG A 264 13.73 -20.45 13.30
C ARG A 264 15.20 -20.62 13.75
N CYS A 265 15.81 -19.53 14.22
CA CYS A 265 17.14 -19.53 14.84
C CYS A 265 17.10 -19.44 16.37
N GLY A 266 15.92 -19.38 16.99
CA GLY A 266 15.75 -19.15 18.42
C GLY A 266 15.91 -17.70 18.86
N GLY A 267 15.85 -16.77 17.90
CA GLY A 267 15.87 -15.33 18.09
C GLY A 267 14.49 -14.72 18.32
N GLU A 268 14.48 -13.43 18.62
CA GLU A 268 13.28 -12.63 18.81
C GLU A 268 12.87 -11.91 17.52
N PRO A 269 11.60 -11.50 17.37
CA PRO A 269 11.19 -10.62 16.30
C PRO A 269 12.03 -9.34 16.29
N HIS A 270 12.38 -8.86 15.12
CA HIS A 270 13.21 -7.65 14.99
C HIS A 270 12.64 -6.71 13.92
N ARG A 271 12.91 -5.42 14.06
CA ARG A 271 12.47 -4.41 13.11
C ARG A 271 13.35 -4.43 11.86
N SER A 272 12.72 -4.62 10.71
CA SER A 272 13.41 -4.65 9.41
C SER A 272 13.74 -3.25 8.89
N THR A 273 14.50 -3.20 7.79
CA THR A 273 14.81 -1.95 7.07
C THR A 273 13.57 -1.27 6.48
N PHE A 274 12.50 -2.01 6.21
CA PHE A 274 11.20 -1.46 5.77
C PHE A 274 10.31 -1.01 6.93
N GLY A 275 10.78 -1.14 8.17
CA GLY A 275 10.05 -0.71 9.37
C GLY A 275 9.01 -1.71 9.88
N HIS A 276 8.79 -2.84 9.22
CA HIS A 276 7.95 -3.92 9.74
C HIS A 276 8.74 -4.84 10.69
N ILE A 277 8.02 -5.68 11.40
CA ILE A 277 8.63 -6.72 12.23
C ILE A 277 8.91 -7.96 11.36
N SER A 278 10.15 -8.40 11.35
CA SER A 278 10.61 -9.61 10.67
C SER A 278 10.87 -10.73 11.68
N ILE A 279 10.55 -11.97 11.29
CA ILE A 279 10.78 -13.19 12.07
C ILE A 279 11.60 -14.13 11.19
N THR A 280 12.89 -14.24 11.45
CA THR A 280 13.82 -15.00 10.60
C THR A 280 13.31 -16.42 10.29
N GLY A 281 13.20 -16.72 9.00
CA GLY A 281 12.74 -18.00 8.49
C GLY A 281 11.22 -18.19 8.46
N ARG A 282 10.44 -17.16 8.80
CA ARG A 282 8.97 -17.16 8.72
C ARG A 282 8.49 -15.87 8.06
N ALA A 283 7.38 -15.93 7.34
CA ALA A 283 6.75 -14.71 6.84
C ALA A 283 5.79 -14.13 7.90
N ASN A 284 6.11 -12.94 8.39
CA ASN A 284 5.24 -12.19 9.30
C ASN A 284 4.37 -11.21 8.50
N ILE A 285 3.09 -11.52 8.32
CA ILE A 285 2.18 -10.79 7.44
C ILE A 285 1.17 -9.98 8.26
N ASP A 286 1.21 -8.66 8.11
CA ASP A 286 0.17 -7.78 8.63
C ASP A 286 -0.89 -7.53 7.55
N LEU A 287 -2.11 -8.01 7.79
CA LEU A 287 -3.21 -7.87 6.83
C LEU A 287 -3.64 -6.41 6.60
N ALA A 288 -3.41 -5.52 7.56
CA ALA A 288 -3.69 -4.10 7.37
C ALA A 288 -2.85 -3.53 6.22
N ASN A 289 -1.58 -3.90 6.13
CA ASN A 289 -0.70 -3.46 5.04
C ASN A 289 -1.16 -4.01 3.68
N ILE A 290 -1.61 -5.26 3.60
CA ILE A 290 -2.13 -5.83 2.35
C ILE A 290 -3.44 -5.13 1.94
N ALA A 291 -4.33 -4.85 2.89
CA ALA A 291 -5.59 -4.16 2.62
C ALA A 291 -5.38 -2.74 2.08
N ASP A 292 -4.43 -2.00 2.66
CA ASP A 292 -4.09 -0.64 2.23
C ASP A 292 -3.57 -0.57 0.79
N ASP A 293 -2.99 -1.66 0.28
CA ASP A 293 -2.48 -1.75 -1.08
C ASP A 293 -3.52 -2.08 -2.14
N MET A 294 -4.71 -2.47 -1.74
CA MET A 294 -5.77 -2.86 -2.67
C MET A 294 -6.65 -1.65 -3.02
N PRO A 295 -6.58 -1.13 -4.27
CA PRO A 295 -7.33 0.07 -4.65
C PRO A 295 -8.85 -0.05 -4.50
N GLU A 296 -9.37 -1.28 -4.58
CA GLU A 296 -10.79 -1.59 -4.41
C GLU A 296 -11.23 -1.62 -2.95
N VAL A 297 -10.30 -1.81 -2.00
CA VAL A 297 -10.59 -1.85 -0.57
C VAL A 297 -10.60 -0.42 -0.03
N LYS A 298 -11.80 0.14 0.10
CA LYS A 298 -12.01 1.51 0.61
C LYS A 298 -12.58 1.52 2.03
N VAL A 299 -12.37 0.45 2.77
CA VAL A 299 -12.91 0.26 4.12
C VAL A 299 -11.81 0.31 5.17
N GLU A 300 -12.15 0.78 6.36
CA GLU A 300 -11.21 0.88 7.48
C GLU A 300 -11.38 -0.28 8.46
N GLY A 301 -10.26 -0.78 8.98
CA GLY A 301 -10.23 -1.76 10.06
C GLY A 301 -10.47 -3.19 9.63
N LEU A 302 -10.19 -4.12 10.54
CA LEU A 302 -10.38 -5.56 10.32
C LEU A 302 -11.84 -5.89 10.00
N GLY A 303 -12.78 -5.29 10.74
CA GLY A 303 -14.21 -5.52 10.53
C GLY A 303 -14.69 -5.02 9.17
N GLY A 304 -14.22 -3.85 8.73
CA GLY A 304 -14.53 -3.33 7.41
C GLY A 304 -14.02 -4.23 6.28
N LEU A 305 -12.79 -4.74 6.40
CA LEU A 305 -12.25 -5.68 5.41
C LEU A 305 -13.01 -7.02 5.41
N ALA A 306 -13.34 -7.52 6.60
CA ALA A 306 -14.11 -8.77 6.74
C ALA A 306 -15.49 -8.68 6.09
N GLU A 307 -16.19 -7.57 6.27
CA GLU A 307 -17.50 -7.32 5.66
C GLU A 307 -17.39 -7.12 4.14
N PHE A 308 -16.41 -6.36 3.68
CA PHE A 308 -16.15 -6.15 2.25
C PHE A 308 -15.86 -7.46 1.50
N LEU A 309 -15.11 -8.37 2.12
CA LEU A 309 -14.79 -9.68 1.55
C LEU A 309 -15.83 -10.78 1.88
N GLY A 310 -16.91 -10.44 2.58
CA GLY A 310 -17.98 -11.37 2.92
C GLY A 310 -17.61 -12.45 3.94
N VAL A 311 -16.61 -12.20 4.78
CA VAL A 311 -16.12 -13.17 5.79
C VAL A 311 -16.91 -13.09 7.09
N ALA A 312 -17.22 -11.86 7.55
CA ALA A 312 -17.96 -11.60 8.79
C ALA A 312 -18.53 -10.17 8.76
N ARG A 313 -19.53 -9.91 9.60
CA ARG A 313 -20.09 -8.56 9.74
C ARG A 313 -19.13 -7.66 10.52
N LYS A 314 -19.08 -6.38 10.14
CA LYS A 314 -18.22 -5.39 10.79
C LYS A 314 -18.50 -5.25 12.29
N ASP A 315 -19.77 -5.19 12.69
CA ASP A 315 -20.20 -5.04 14.07
C ASP A 315 -19.84 -6.25 14.96
N GLU A 316 -19.68 -7.42 14.38
CA GLU A 316 -19.23 -8.63 15.10
C GLU A 316 -17.71 -8.60 15.33
N VAL A 317 -16.95 -8.12 14.35
CA VAL A 317 -15.48 -8.07 14.38
C VAL A 317 -14.97 -6.89 15.22
N ASP A 318 -15.64 -5.75 15.17
CA ASP A 318 -15.28 -4.51 15.88
C ASP A 318 -16.14 -4.29 17.13
N ARG A 319 -16.55 -5.38 17.76
CA ARG A 319 -17.54 -5.42 18.86
C ARG A 319 -17.12 -4.66 20.12
N PHE A 320 -15.82 -4.62 20.43
CA PHE A 320 -15.30 -3.95 21.62
C PHE A 320 -14.20 -2.97 21.25
N GLN A 321 -14.16 -1.86 21.98
CA GLN A 321 -13.07 -0.89 21.92
C GLN A 321 -11.99 -1.24 22.97
N ASP A 322 -10.74 -0.92 22.68
CA ASP A 322 -9.62 -1.20 23.58
C ASP A 322 -9.82 -0.66 25.00
N VAL A 323 -10.41 0.53 25.11
CA VAL A 323 -10.70 1.18 26.40
C VAL A 323 -11.73 0.45 27.26
N GLU A 324 -12.45 -0.50 26.73
CA GLU A 324 -13.44 -1.28 27.47
C GLU A 324 -12.85 -2.54 28.10
N THR A 325 -11.68 -2.97 27.65
CA THR A 325 -11.08 -4.27 28.01
C THR A 325 -10.83 -4.38 29.51
N GLY A 326 -10.29 -3.33 30.15
CA GLY A 326 -10.03 -3.33 31.58
C GLY A 326 -11.30 -3.42 32.41
N ARG A 327 -12.37 -2.71 32.02
CA ARG A 327 -13.67 -2.79 32.70
C ARG A 327 -14.31 -4.18 32.55
N LEU A 328 -14.32 -4.71 31.33
CA LEU A 328 -14.90 -6.02 31.04
C LEU A 328 -14.14 -7.13 31.76
N TRP A 329 -12.81 -7.04 31.85
CA TRP A 329 -11.99 -8.05 32.50
C TRP A 329 -12.30 -8.24 34.01
N LYS A 330 -12.86 -7.25 34.66
CA LYS A 330 -13.22 -7.31 36.09
C LYS A 330 -14.35 -8.29 36.41
N SER A 331 -15.19 -8.65 35.45
CA SER A 331 -16.28 -9.61 35.62
C SER A 331 -16.03 -10.92 34.88
N SER A 332 -16.56 -12.02 35.42
CA SER A 332 -16.45 -13.35 34.79
C SER A 332 -17.13 -13.38 33.41
N ASP A 333 -18.29 -12.74 33.27
CA ASP A 333 -18.98 -12.64 31.97
C ASP A 333 -18.20 -11.80 30.98
N GLY A 334 -17.65 -10.66 31.42
CA GLY A 334 -16.81 -9.82 30.59
C GLY A 334 -15.54 -10.52 30.10
N ARG A 335 -14.87 -11.31 30.98
CA ARG A 335 -13.72 -12.13 30.58
C ARG A 335 -14.09 -13.15 29.51
N ARG A 336 -15.19 -13.89 29.70
CA ARG A 336 -15.67 -14.85 28.71
C ARG A 336 -15.91 -14.17 27.35
N ARG A 337 -16.59 -13.03 27.35
CA ARG A 337 -16.88 -12.25 26.13
C ARG A 337 -15.62 -11.76 25.44
N LEU A 338 -14.60 -11.31 26.18
CA LEU A 338 -13.31 -10.90 25.60
C LEU A 338 -12.52 -12.09 25.01
N ILE A 339 -12.56 -13.23 25.65
CA ILE A 339 -11.93 -14.45 25.15
C ILE A 339 -12.59 -14.90 23.83
N GLU A 340 -13.91 -14.97 23.79
CA GLU A 340 -14.66 -15.31 22.57
C GLU A 340 -14.39 -14.32 21.45
N TYR A 341 -14.34 -13.05 21.78
CA TYR A 341 -14.00 -11.98 20.84
C TYR A 341 -12.58 -12.10 20.27
N SER A 342 -11.58 -12.35 21.11
CA SER A 342 -10.19 -12.56 20.68
C SER A 342 -10.06 -13.78 19.75
N LYS A 343 -10.70 -14.89 20.10
CA LYS A 343 -10.76 -16.09 19.26
C LYS A 343 -11.38 -15.79 17.90
N PHE A 344 -12.54 -15.14 17.89
CA PHE A 344 -13.24 -14.80 16.67
C PHE A 344 -12.39 -13.89 15.75
N ARG A 345 -11.68 -12.92 16.31
CA ARG A 345 -10.77 -12.06 15.55
C ARG A 345 -9.62 -12.85 14.91
N SER A 346 -9.00 -13.77 15.63
CA SER A 346 -7.93 -14.61 15.06
C SER A 346 -8.45 -15.53 13.94
N GLU A 347 -9.66 -16.07 14.07
CA GLU A 347 -10.32 -16.89 13.05
C GLU A 347 -10.66 -16.09 11.79
N VAL A 348 -11.20 -14.87 11.97
CA VAL A 348 -11.47 -13.95 10.85
C VAL A 348 -10.18 -13.56 10.13
N THR A 349 -9.13 -13.26 10.90
CA THR A 349 -7.79 -12.94 10.35
C THR A 349 -7.25 -14.08 9.49
N LEU A 350 -7.38 -15.32 9.95
CA LEU A 350 -6.96 -16.51 9.20
C LEU A 350 -7.75 -16.67 7.89
N LYS A 351 -9.08 -16.52 7.95
CA LYS A 351 -9.95 -16.59 6.76
C LYS A 351 -9.63 -15.52 5.75
N LEU A 352 -9.35 -14.29 6.20
CA LEU A 352 -8.96 -13.18 5.32
C LEU A 352 -7.63 -13.44 4.65
N LEU A 353 -6.61 -13.95 5.38
CA LEU A 353 -5.35 -14.31 4.75
C LEU A 353 -5.54 -15.34 3.63
N ASN A 354 -6.34 -16.37 3.86
CA ASN A 354 -6.62 -17.39 2.84
C ASN A 354 -7.23 -16.82 1.55
N LEU A 355 -7.92 -15.68 1.62
CA LEU A 355 -8.42 -14.97 0.44
C LEU A 355 -7.37 -14.08 -0.23
N LEU A 356 -6.37 -13.61 0.51
CA LEU A 356 -5.43 -12.59 0.07
C LEU A 356 -4.01 -13.11 -0.17
N ILE A 357 -3.71 -14.33 0.28
CA ILE A 357 -2.35 -14.85 0.24
C ILE A 357 -1.82 -15.03 -1.20
N ASP A 358 -2.66 -15.44 -2.14
CA ASP A 358 -2.24 -15.60 -3.54
C ASP A 358 -1.77 -14.27 -4.14
N TYR A 359 -2.45 -13.16 -3.81
CA TYR A 359 -2.01 -11.82 -4.20
C TYR A 359 -0.60 -11.52 -3.65
N ALA A 360 -0.37 -11.74 -2.36
CA ALA A 360 0.92 -11.47 -1.72
C ALA A 360 2.04 -12.36 -2.30
N ILE A 361 1.78 -13.64 -2.55
CA ILE A 361 2.71 -14.58 -3.20
C ILE A 361 3.09 -14.10 -4.60
N GLN A 362 2.13 -13.72 -5.42
CA GLN A 362 2.42 -13.26 -6.78
C GLN A 362 3.16 -11.92 -6.78
N MET A 363 2.87 -11.02 -5.83
CA MET A 363 3.59 -9.76 -5.65
C MET A 363 5.04 -10.02 -5.22
N SER A 364 5.26 -10.92 -4.26
CA SER A 364 6.59 -11.35 -3.83
C SER A 364 7.40 -11.91 -5.00
N HIS A 365 6.80 -12.82 -5.76
CA HIS A 365 7.45 -13.45 -6.91
C HIS A 365 7.81 -12.46 -8.00
N LEU A 366 6.96 -11.49 -8.32
CA LEU A 366 7.23 -10.49 -9.36
C LEU A 366 8.32 -9.50 -8.94
N THR A 367 8.27 -9.03 -7.69
CA THR A 367 9.09 -7.89 -7.23
C THR A 367 10.46 -8.32 -6.69
N GLY A 368 10.68 -9.61 -6.45
CA GLY A 368 11.92 -10.11 -5.86
C GLY A 368 12.06 -9.84 -4.35
N LEU A 369 10.97 -9.43 -3.68
CA LEU A 369 10.95 -9.24 -2.23
C LEU A 369 10.39 -10.49 -1.53
N PRO A 370 10.99 -10.94 -0.41
CA PRO A 370 10.39 -11.95 0.45
C PRO A 370 8.96 -11.59 0.87
N LEU A 371 8.16 -12.59 1.22
CA LEU A 371 6.72 -12.45 1.43
C LEU A 371 6.35 -11.48 2.55
N ASP A 372 7.11 -11.45 3.64
CA ASP A 372 6.92 -10.49 4.75
C ASP A 372 7.30 -9.06 4.33
N GLN A 373 8.38 -8.91 3.57
CA GLN A 373 8.85 -7.61 3.10
C GLN A 373 7.89 -7.01 2.07
N VAL A 374 7.40 -7.82 1.12
CA VAL A 374 6.46 -7.32 0.10
C VAL A 374 5.14 -6.90 0.71
N ALA A 375 4.67 -7.58 1.74
CA ALA A 375 3.45 -7.20 2.46
C ALA A 375 3.59 -5.85 3.19
N ALA A 376 4.81 -5.47 3.60
CA ALA A 376 5.08 -4.25 4.35
C ALA A 376 5.63 -3.10 3.50
N ALA A 377 6.29 -3.39 2.38
CA ALA A 377 6.93 -2.39 1.55
C ALA A 377 5.89 -1.50 0.83
N ALA A 378 6.09 -0.18 0.88
CA ALA A 378 5.31 0.73 0.05
C ALA A 378 5.56 0.45 -1.45
N VAL A 379 4.58 0.80 -2.28
CA VAL A 379 4.57 0.52 -3.73
C VAL A 379 5.87 0.96 -4.42
N GLY A 380 6.41 2.13 -4.07
CA GLY A 380 7.67 2.62 -4.63
C GLY A 380 8.86 1.69 -4.37
N PHE A 381 8.96 1.08 -3.19
CA PHE A 381 10.02 0.12 -2.87
C PHE A 381 9.86 -1.22 -3.60
N ARG A 382 8.63 -1.65 -3.85
CA ARG A 382 8.35 -2.85 -4.66
C ARG A 382 8.78 -2.67 -6.10
N VAL A 383 8.47 -1.51 -6.69
CA VAL A 383 8.92 -1.14 -8.04
C VAL A 383 10.45 -1.01 -8.06
N ASP A 384 11.06 -0.38 -7.05
CA ASP A 384 12.52 -0.24 -6.93
C ASP A 384 13.22 -1.61 -6.94
N SER A 385 12.73 -2.57 -6.14
CA SER A 385 13.27 -3.93 -6.11
C SER A 385 13.14 -4.64 -7.46
N TYR A 386 11.98 -4.53 -8.11
CA TYR A 386 11.78 -5.07 -9.45
C TYR A 386 12.76 -4.46 -10.47
N LEU A 387 12.92 -3.14 -10.45
CA LEU A 387 13.82 -2.43 -11.37
C LEU A 387 15.30 -2.78 -11.14
N MET A 388 15.72 -2.99 -9.89
CA MET A 388 17.09 -3.43 -9.57
C MET A 388 17.40 -4.79 -10.21
N ALA A 389 16.46 -5.74 -10.15
CA ALA A 389 16.61 -7.04 -10.82
C ALA A 389 16.66 -6.89 -12.35
N GLN A 390 15.84 -6.01 -12.94
CA GLN A 390 15.87 -5.73 -14.36
C GLN A 390 17.16 -5.02 -14.79
N ALA A 391 17.69 -4.10 -14.00
CA ALA A 391 18.96 -3.43 -14.27
C ALA A 391 20.11 -4.45 -14.36
N HIS A 392 20.19 -5.38 -13.41
CA HIS A 392 21.16 -6.48 -13.47
C HIS A 392 21.01 -7.30 -14.76
N ARG A 393 19.79 -7.70 -15.12
CA ARG A 393 19.51 -8.45 -16.37
C ARG A 393 19.93 -7.71 -17.63
N PHE A 394 19.83 -6.38 -17.65
CA PHE A 394 20.26 -5.56 -18.79
C PHE A 394 21.73 -5.10 -18.73
N ASN A 395 22.50 -5.62 -17.78
CA ASN A 395 23.88 -5.22 -17.50
C ASN A 395 24.02 -3.72 -17.19
N GLU A 396 23.01 -3.14 -16.53
CA GLU A 396 22.93 -1.74 -16.10
C GLU A 396 23.33 -1.62 -14.64
N LEU A 397 24.15 -0.64 -14.30
CA LEU A 397 24.48 -0.31 -12.91
C LEU A 397 23.24 0.29 -12.22
N ILE A 398 23.04 -0.12 -11.00
CA ILE A 398 21.94 0.39 -10.17
C ILE A 398 22.34 1.74 -9.58
N PRO A 399 21.63 2.82 -9.90
CA PRO A 399 21.93 4.15 -9.35
C PRO A 399 21.78 4.19 -7.83
N LYS A 400 22.58 5.03 -7.19
CA LYS A 400 22.46 5.28 -5.76
C LYS A 400 21.18 6.08 -5.45
N ARG A 401 20.57 5.80 -4.32
CA ARG A 401 19.52 6.69 -3.80
C ARG A 401 20.12 7.99 -3.33
N THR A 402 19.61 9.09 -3.85
CA THR A 402 19.99 10.45 -3.43
C THR A 402 18.75 11.19 -2.97
N GLU A 403 18.83 11.85 -1.83
CA GLU A 403 17.79 12.78 -1.41
C GLU A 403 17.84 14.01 -2.33
N GLN A 404 16.80 14.20 -3.12
CA GLN A 404 16.65 15.36 -3.98
C GLN A 404 15.53 16.27 -3.45
N PRO A 405 15.65 17.59 -3.59
CA PRO A 405 14.57 18.48 -3.22
C PRO A 405 13.37 18.22 -4.14
N TYR A 406 12.17 18.18 -3.56
CA TYR A 406 10.94 18.09 -4.35
C TYR A 406 10.69 19.43 -5.08
N ILE A 407 10.77 19.41 -6.40
CA ILE A 407 10.40 20.55 -7.26
C ILE A 407 9.08 20.17 -7.92
N PRO A 408 7.97 20.87 -7.61
CA PRO A 408 6.68 20.57 -8.18
C PRO A 408 6.66 20.81 -9.71
N TYR A 409 5.88 20.00 -10.40
CA TYR A 409 5.58 20.14 -11.82
C TYR A 409 4.08 19.98 -12.06
N GLN A 410 3.61 20.40 -13.22
CA GLN A 410 2.20 20.27 -13.57
C GLN A 410 1.86 18.79 -13.81
N GLY A 411 0.99 18.23 -12.98
CA GLY A 411 0.49 16.87 -13.09
C GLY A 411 -0.55 16.68 -14.19
N ALA A 412 -1.47 15.74 -13.98
CA ALA A 412 -2.56 15.47 -14.90
C ALA A 412 -3.53 16.66 -15.07
N ILE A 413 -4.27 16.65 -16.17
CA ILE A 413 -5.38 17.58 -16.35
C ILE A 413 -6.66 17.01 -15.74
N VAL A 414 -7.40 17.87 -15.06
CA VAL A 414 -8.75 17.59 -14.58
C VAL A 414 -9.64 18.72 -15.09
N MET A 415 -10.63 18.38 -15.91
CA MET A 415 -11.58 19.34 -16.44
C MET A 415 -12.46 19.93 -15.34
N GLU A 416 -13.02 21.11 -15.58
CA GLU A 416 -14.15 21.59 -14.79
C GLU A 416 -15.36 20.71 -15.10
N PRO A 417 -16.03 20.14 -14.10
CA PRO A 417 -17.23 19.35 -14.32
C PRO A 417 -18.38 20.26 -14.81
N LYS A 418 -19.31 19.67 -15.56
CA LYS A 418 -20.61 20.30 -15.80
C LYS A 418 -21.53 19.93 -14.65
N PRO A 419 -21.83 20.88 -13.70
CA PRO A 419 -22.63 20.54 -12.53
C PRO A 419 -24.07 20.12 -12.91
N GLY A 420 -24.69 19.33 -12.04
CA GLY A 420 -26.06 18.85 -12.23
C GLY A 420 -26.11 17.34 -12.51
N ILE A 421 -27.33 16.89 -12.84
CA ILE A 421 -27.61 15.49 -13.16
C ILE A 421 -27.45 15.28 -14.67
N HIS A 422 -26.75 14.22 -15.02
CA HIS A 422 -26.60 13.74 -16.39
C HIS A 422 -27.07 12.28 -16.46
N GLU A 423 -27.82 11.92 -17.49
CA GLU A 423 -28.34 10.59 -17.73
C GLU A 423 -27.53 9.89 -18.81
N ASP A 424 -27.42 8.55 -18.71
CA ASP A 424 -26.72 7.69 -19.66
C ASP A 424 -25.31 8.18 -19.96
N VAL A 425 -24.43 8.11 -18.98
CA VAL A 425 -23.06 8.61 -19.09
C VAL A 425 -22.08 7.45 -19.08
N ALA A 426 -21.30 7.30 -20.14
CA ALA A 426 -20.20 6.35 -20.20
C ALA A 426 -18.90 6.98 -19.70
N VAL A 427 -18.18 6.22 -18.91
CA VAL A 427 -16.79 6.50 -18.52
C VAL A 427 -15.87 5.74 -19.44
N LEU A 428 -15.08 6.46 -20.20
CA LEU A 428 -14.08 5.88 -21.10
C LEU A 428 -12.70 6.08 -20.49
N ASP A 429 -12.00 4.98 -20.25
CA ASP A 429 -10.72 4.96 -19.54
C ASP A 429 -9.59 4.39 -20.41
N PHE A 430 -8.42 5.03 -20.36
CA PHE A 430 -7.25 4.55 -21.05
C PHE A 430 -6.66 3.30 -20.38
N THR A 431 -6.39 2.27 -21.16
CA THR A 431 -5.70 1.10 -20.63
C THR A 431 -4.22 1.41 -20.41
N SER A 432 -3.81 1.56 -19.12
CA SER A 432 -2.41 1.85 -18.73
C SER A 432 -1.80 3.04 -19.49
N MET A 433 -2.45 4.21 -19.46
CA MET A 433 -2.07 5.38 -20.25
C MET A 433 -0.58 5.75 -20.06
N TYR A 434 -0.13 6.00 -18.85
CA TYR A 434 1.23 6.45 -18.60
C TYR A 434 2.30 5.43 -18.99
N PRO A 435 2.21 4.14 -18.66
CA PRO A 435 3.13 3.12 -19.16
C PRO A 435 3.22 3.09 -20.70
N ASN A 436 2.08 3.17 -21.39
CA ASN A 436 2.06 3.19 -22.85
C ASN A 436 2.74 4.44 -23.42
N LEU A 437 2.53 5.62 -22.84
CA LEU A 437 3.21 6.85 -23.24
C LEU A 437 4.73 6.75 -23.04
N MET A 438 5.18 6.17 -21.92
CA MET A 438 6.61 5.94 -21.67
C MET A 438 7.23 5.02 -22.72
N ILE A 439 6.50 3.99 -23.17
CA ILE A 439 6.95 3.09 -24.24
C ILE A 439 6.96 3.79 -25.60
N MET A 440 5.86 4.46 -25.96
CA MET A 440 5.67 5.08 -27.28
C MET A 440 6.69 6.17 -27.55
N TYR A 441 6.93 7.02 -26.57
CA TYR A 441 7.83 8.17 -26.71
C TYR A 441 9.22 7.93 -26.11
N ASN A 442 9.52 6.67 -25.77
CA ASN A 442 10.82 6.27 -25.20
C ASN A 442 11.24 7.14 -24.00
N ILE A 443 10.30 7.42 -23.09
CA ILE A 443 10.52 8.34 -21.96
C ILE A 443 11.23 7.56 -20.85
N SER A 444 12.51 7.85 -20.65
CA SER A 444 13.39 7.18 -19.69
C SER A 444 14.56 8.07 -19.33
N PRO A 445 15.17 7.92 -18.13
CA PRO A 445 16.35 8.69 -17.75
C PRO A 445 17.51 8.57 -18.72
N ASP A 446 17.72 7.40 -19.28
CA ASP A 446 18.82 7.07 -20.20
C ASP A 446 18.55 7.49 -21.67
N SER A 447 17.31 7.78 -22.02
CA SER A 447 16.95 8.33 -23.35
C SER A 447 16.80 9.85 -23.35
N PHE A 448 16.75 10.47 -22.17
CA PHE A 448 16.63 11.91 -22.01
C PHE A 448 17.84 12.65 -22.59
N ILE A 449 17.60 13.73 -23.34
CA ILE A 449 18.62 14.59 -23.95
C ILE A 449 18.65 15.89 -23.15
N ASP A 450 19.72 16.10 -22.41
CA ASP A 450 19.93 17.35 -21.68
C ASP A 450 20.00 18.55 -22.63
N SER A 451 19.56 19.71 -22.20
CA SER A 451 19.57 20.94 -23.00
C SER A 451 20.96 21.37 -23.48
N SER A 452 22.00 20.97 -22.77
CA SER A 452 23.41 21.21 -23.11
C SER A 452 23.95 20.23 -24.16
N GLU A 453 23.23 19.13 -24.46
CA GLU A 453 23.67 18.09 -25.36
C GLU A 453 23.25 18.41 -26.81
N THR A 454 24.22 18.65 -27.70
CA THR A 454 24.03 18.71 -29.16
C THR A 454 23.92 17.28 -29.67
N SER A 455 22.69 16.78 -29.85
CA SER A 455 22.44 15.44 -30.40
C SER A 455 21.98 15.54 -31.85
N THR A 456 22.58 14.72 -32.73
CA THR A 456 22.13 14.50 -34.10
C THR A 456 21.10 13.39 -34.22
N ALA A 457 20.76 12.70 -33.10
CA ALA A 457 19.81 11.61 -33.06
C ALA A 457 18.37 12.12 -33.26
N GLU A 458 17.52 11.30 -33.88
CA GLU A 458 16.09 11.56 -33.90
C GLU A 458 15.50 11.48 -32.49
N PHE A 459 14.58 12.39 -32.17
CA PHE A 459 13.99 12.49 -30.86
C PHE A 459 12.49 12.78 -30.90
N PHE A 460 11.82 12.44 -29.82
CA PHE A 460 10.49 12.92 -29.46
C PHE A 460 10.61 14.16 -28.59
N THR A 461 9.72 15.11 -28.77
CA THR A 461 9.64 16.33 -27.95
C THR A 461 8.37 16.27 -27.10
N ALA A 462 8.50 16.39 -25.79
CA ALA A 462 7.37 16.45 -24.89
C ALA A 462 6.60 17.76 -25.08
N PRO A 463 5.28 17.71 -25.29
CA PRO A 463 4.45 18.90 -25.47
C PRO A 463 4.50 19.79 -24.24
N GLU A 464 4.29 21.09 -24.42
CA GLU A 464 4.27 22.12 -23.37
C GLU A 464 5.63 22.38 -22.69
N VAL A 465 6.41 21.34 -22.40
CA VAL A 465 7.66 21.43 -21.61
C VAL A 465 8.93 21.40 -22.48
N GLY A 466 8.86 20.87 -23.70
CA GLY A 466 9.96 20.92 -24.66
C GLY A 466 11.11 19.94 -24.42
N PHE A 467 11.02 19.07 -23.41
CA PHE A 467 12.03 18.06 -23.13
C PHE A 467 12.10 17.01 -24.23
N ARG A 468 13.31 16.53 -24.52
CA ARG A 468 13.60 15.66 -25.66
C ARG A 468 14.06 14.30 -25.23
N PHE A 469 13.58 13.27 -25.92
CA PHE A 469 13.94 11.86 -25.69
C PHE A 469 14.36 11.21 -26.99
N ARG A 470 15.52 10.55 -27.03
CA ARG A 470 15.98 9.80 -28.21
C ARG A 470 14.95 8.76 -28.60
N LYS A 471 14.72 8.59 -29.91
CA LYS A 471 13.87 7.51 -30.41
C LYS A 471 14.52 6.15 -30.21
N ASP A 472 15.82 6.06 -30.43
CA ASP A 472 16.66 4.85 -30.33
C ASP A 472 18.00 5.16 -29.63
N PRO A 473 18.58 4.20 -28.91
CA PRO A 473 18.04 2.87 -28.59
C PRO A 473 16.90 2.92 -27.56
N PRO A 474 16.13 1.80 -27.38
CA PRO A 474 15.11 1.71 -26.35
C PRO A 474 15.69 1.97 -24.95
N GLY A 475 15.11 2.92 -24.23
CA GLY A 475 15.50 3.27 -22.86
C GLY A 475 15.13 2.20 -21.85
N PHE A 476 15.69 2.30 -20.65
CA PHE A 476 15.51 1.34 -19.55
C PHE A 476 14.03 1.13 -19.20
N TYR A 477 13.27 2.22 -18.94
CA TYR A 477 11.84 2.11 -18.65
C TYR A 477 11.03 1.50 -19.80
N LYS A 478 11.35 1.86 -21.05
CA LYS A 478 10.68 1.27 -22.21
C LYS A 478 10.84 -0.24 -22.25
N LYS A 479 12.06 -0.76 -22.06
CA LYS A 479 12.33 -2.21 -22.03
C LYS A 479 11.55 -2.90 -20.92
N VAL A 480 11.65 -2.37 -19.71
CA VAL A 480 11.00 -2.94 -18.53
C VAL A 480 9.47 -2.96 -18.69
N LEU A 481 8.86 -1.85 -19.11
CA LEU A 481 7.42 -1.76 -19.28
C LEU A 481 6.91 -2.63 -20.43
N GLN A 482 7.69 -2.75 -21.51
CA GLN A 482 7.34 -3.61 -22.62
C GLN A 482 7.34 -5.09 -22.22
N ASP A 483 8.31 -5.51 -21.40
CA ASP A 483 8.37 -6.85 -20.85
C ASP A 483 7.17 -7.12 -19.94
N LEU A 484 6.81 -6.20 -19.05
CA LEU A 484 5.62 -6.33 -18.18
C LEU A 484 4.31 -6.45 -18.99
N ILE A 485 4.15 -5.64 -20.03
CA ILE A 485 2.97 -5.70 -20.91
C ILE A 485 2.92 -7.03 -21.68
N ASN A 486 4.06 -7.53 -22.14
CA ASN A 486 4.15 -8.82 -22.83
C ASN A 486 3.80 -9.97 -21.88
N VAL A 487 4.41 -10.01 -20.69
CA VAL A 487 4.07 -10.99 -19.64
C VAL A 487 2.57 -10.97 -19.31
N ARG A 488 1.99 -9.78 -19.17
CA ARG A 488 0.55 -9.64 -18.91
C ARG A 488 -0.30 -10.21 -20.05
N ARG A 489 0.10 -9.98 -21.30
CA ARG A 489 -0.60 -10.53 -22.48
C ARG A 489 -0.55 -12.06 -22.49
N GLU A 490 0.61 -12.65 -22.20
CA GLU A 490 0.79 -14.10 -22.10
C GLU A 490 -0.10 -14.70 -20.99
N ILE A 491 -0.13 -14.07 -19.81
CA ILE A 491 -0.99 -14.52 -18.70
C ILE A 491 -2.46 -14.49 -19.13
N ARG A 492 -2.93 -13.43 -19.79
CA ARG A 492 -4.30 -13.33 -20.29
C ARG A 492 -4.62 -14.42 -21.32
N GLY A 493 -3.66 -14.75 -22.18
CA GLY A 493 -3.82 -15.87 -23.12
C GLY A 493 -4.02 -17.20 -22.40
N LYS A 494 -3.26 -17.46 -21.32
CA LYS A 494 -3.42 -18.66 -20.49
C LYS A 494 -4.74 -18.65 -19.71
N LEU A 495 -5.14 -17.51 -19.16
CA LEU A 495 -6.42 -17.35 -18.44
C LEU A 495 -7.64 -17.68 -19.30
N SER A 496 -7.61 -17.32 -20.59
CA SER A 496 -8.73 -17.60 -21.49
C SER A 496 -8.95 -19.10 -21.74
N GLY A 497 -7.92 -19.93 -21.54
CA GLY A 497 -7.99 -21.40 -21.68
C GLY A 497 -8.15 -22.16 -20.35
N ALA A 498 -7.99 -21.51 -19.21
CA ALA A 498 -8.06 -22.16 -17.89
C ALA A 498 -9.49 -22.26 -17.36
N ALA A 499 -9.83 -23.37 -16.71
CA ALA A 499 -11.12 -23.54 -16.05
C ALA A 499 -11.25 -22.57 -14.86
N LYS A 500 -12.35 -21.80 -14.80
CA LYS A 500 -12.55 -20.72 -13.80
C LYS A 500 -12.45 -21.17 -12.34
N ASP A 501 -12.79 -22.41 -12.05
CA ASP A 501 -12.74 -22.99 -10.72
C ASP A 501 -11.39 -23.65 -10.39
N SER A 502 -10.46 -23.69 -11.35
CA SER A 502 -9.15 -24.31 -11.15
C SER A 502 -8.25 -23.44 -10.29
N VAL A 503 -7.33 -24.08 -9.57
CA VAL A 503 -6.27 -23.39 -8.80
C VAL A 503 -5.36 -22.60 -9.75
N GLU A 504 -5.08 -23.15 -10.94
CA GLU A 504 -4.30 -22.48 -11.97
C GLU A 504 -4.94 -21.14 -12.37
N TYR A 505 -6.26 -21.11 -12.61
CA TYR A 505 -6.98 -19.88 -12.93
C TYR A 505 -6.83 -18.83 -11.81
N LYS A 506 -7.00 -19.24 -10.56
CA LYS A 506 -6.86 -18.32 -9.40
C LYS A 506 -5.47 -17.70 -9.34
N VAL A 507 -4.42 -18.52 -9.45
CA VAL A 507 -3.01 -18.07 -9.44
C VAL A 507 -2.72 -17.13 -10.61
N LEU A 508 -3.12 -17.50 -11.82
CA LEU A 508 -2.91 -16.67 -13.01
C LEU A 508 -3.66 -15.35 -12.94
N ARG A 509 -4.87 -15.33 -12.35
CA ARG A 509 -5.66 -14.11 -12.16
C ARG A 509 -4.97 -13.14 -11.21
N GLU A 510 -4.48 -13.60 -10.06
CA GLU A 510 -3.75 -12.74 -9.13
C GLU A 510 -2.41 -12.29 -9.73
N ARG A 511 -1.74 -13.14 -10.51
CA ARG A 511 -0.52 -12.77 -11.23
C ARG A 511 -0.77 -11.68 -12.28
N GLU A 512 -1.85 -11.76 -13.05
CA GLU A 512 -2.26 -10.70 -14.00
C GLU A 512 -2.53 -9.38 -13.27
N ARG A 513 -3.23 -9.45 -12.14
CA ARG A 513 -3.55 -8.30 -11.29
C ARG A 513 -2.29 -7.62 -10.77
N VAL A 514 -1.36 -8.39 -10.24
CA VAL A 514 -0.08 -7.89 -9.71
C VAL A 514 0.76 -7.23 -10.81
N VAL A 515 0.89 -7.87 -11.98
CA VAL A 515 1.61 -7.29 -13.12
C VAL A 515 0.98 -5.95 -13.53
N LYS A 516 -0.35 -5.85 -13.55
CA LYS A 516 -1.07 -4.59 -13.81
C LYS A 516 -0.71 -3.51 -12.79
N ILE A 517 -0.72 -3.85 -11.50
CA ILE A 517 -0.43 -2.91 -10.40
C ILE A 517 1.00 -2.39 -10.54
N VAL A 518 1.99 -3.26 -10.70
CA VAL A 518 3.41 -2.88 -10.82
C VAL A 518 3.64 -2.05 -12.08
N THR A 519 3.04 -2.43 -13.22
CA THR A 519 3.13 -1.67 -14.47
C THR A 519 2.63 -0.23 -14.29
N ASN A 520 1.46 -0.06 -13.69
CA ASN A 520 0.88 1.27 -13.47
C ASN A 520 1.64 2.08 -12.42
N ALA A 521 2.27 1.43 -11.45
CA ALA A 521 3.06 2.08 -10.41
C ALA A 521 4.40 2.67 -10.92
N CYS A 522 4.91 2.21 -12.07
CA CYS A 522 6.19 2.67 -12.63
C CYS A 522 6.20 4.19 -12.90
N TYR A 523 5.08 4.78 -13.34
CA TYR A 523 5.01 6.23 -13.50
C TYR A 523 5.13 6.97 -12.16
N GLY A 524 4.38 6.54 -11.15
CA GLY A 524 4.48 7.11 -9.81
C GLY A 524 5.89 6.98 -9.22
N TYR A 525 6.54 5.86 -9.45
CA TYR A 525 7.94 5.64 -9.08
C TYR A 525 8.88 6.63 -9.80
N ALA A 526 8.73 6.83 -11.09
CA ALA A 526 9.56 7.77 -11.85
C ALA A 526 9.44 9.22 -11.35
N GLY A 527 8.31 9.58 -10.75
CA GLY A 527 8.06 10.89 -10.12
C GLY A 527 8.41 10.99 -8.64
N TRP A 528 8.85 9.90 -8.01
CA TRP A 528 9.19 9.87 -6.60
C TRP A 528 10.64 10.30 -6.37
N VAL A 529 10.86 11.37 -5.60
CA VAL A 529 12.21 11.93 -5.30
C VAL A 529 13.17 10.95 -4.63
N GLY A 530 12.66 9.92 -3.96
CA GLY A 530 13.44 8.85 -3.35
C GLY A 530 13.74 7.67 -4.29
N ALA A 531 13.31 7.72 -5.55
CA ALA A 531 13.57 6.65 -6.51
C ALA A 531 15.01 6.72 -7.04
N ARG A 532 15.62 5.55 -7.27
CA ARG A 532 16.98 5.44 -7.84
C ARG A 532 17.09 6.00 -9.24
N TRP A 533 16.03 5.82 -10.06
CA TRP A 533 15.94 6.33 -11.44
C TRP A 533 15.08 7.60 -11.54
N TYR A 534 15.05 8.40 -10.49
CA TYR A 534 14.32 9.67 -10.50
C TYR A 534 15.03 10.68 -11.41
N VAL A 535 14.30 11.18 -12.39
CA VAL A 535 14.64 12.37 -13.20
C VAL A 535 13.36 13.17 -13.35
N ARG A 536 13.33 14.39 -12.83
CA ARG A 536 12.15 15.26 -12.80
C ARG A 536 11.55 15.45 -14.19
N GLU A 537 12.41 15.72 -15.17
CA GLU A 537 12.04 15.97 -16.58
C GLU A 537 11.36 14.76 -17.21
N VAL A 538 11.72 13.57 -16.81
CA VAL A 538 11.06 12.32 -17.23
C VAL A 538 9.63 12.29 -16.73
N ALA A 539 9.41 12.47 -15.42
CA ALA A 539 8.08 12.43 -14.83
C ALA A 539 7.16 13.57 -15.36
N GLU A 540 7.71 14.76 -15.50
CA GLU A 540 7.00 15.93 -16.05
C GLU A 540 6.59 15.72 -17.51
N SER A 541 7.45 15.08 -18.31
CA SER A 541 7.16 14.75 -19.71
C SER A 541 6.04 13.74 -19.85
N VAL A 542 6.02 12.69 -19.02
CA VAL A 542 4.94 11.69 -19.02
C VAL A 542 3.59 12.37 -18.75
N ALA A 543 3.55 13.26 -17.74
CA ALA A 543 2.34 14.04 -17.43
C ALA A 543 1.94 14.97 -18.61
N ALA A 544 2.89 15.60 -19.28
CA ALA A 544 2.63 16.47 -20.43
C ALA A 544 2.05 15.69 -21.63
N PHE A 545 2.61 14.54 -21.96
CA PHE A 545 2.05 13.65 -22.98
C PHE A 545 0.66 13.13 -22.58
N GLY A 546 0.43 12.82 -21.30
CA GLY A 546 -0.89 12.43 -20.78
C GLY A 546 -1.94 13.52 -20.99
N ARG A 547 -1.62 14.77 -20.63
CA ARG A 547 -2.48 15.94 -20.87
C ARG A 547 -2.80 16.15 -22.36
N ALA A 548 -1.79 16.01 -23.22
CA ALA A 548 -1.97 16.14 -24.67
C ALA A 548 -2.87 15.01 -25.22
N SER A 549 -2.68 13.78 -24.75
CA SER A 549 -3.49 12.62 -25.14
C SER A 549 -4.95 12.78 -24.73
N LEU A 550 -5.21 13.19 -23.50
CA LEU A 550 -6.58 13.43 -23.01
C LEU A 550 -7.28 14.55 -23.82
N ARG A 551 -6.58 15.66 -24.09
CA ARG A 551 -7.12 16.76 -24.93
C ARG A 551 -7.44 16.28 -26.34
N LYS A 552 -6.60 15.45 -26.94
CA LYS A 552 -6.83 14.89 -28.27
C LYS A 552 -8.09 14.02 -28.30
N VAL A 553 -8.29 13.13 -27.31
CA VAL A 553 -9.50 12.30 -27.22
C VAL A 553 -10.75 13.16 -27.02
N ILE A 554 -10.68 14.20 -26.18
CA ILE A 554 -11.76 15.14 -25.98
C ILE A 554 -12.11 15.86 -27.31
N GLY A 555 -11.12 16.24 -28.12
CA GLY A 555 -11.28 16.82 -29.45
C GLY A 555 -12.03 15.86 -30.38
N ILE A 556 -11.54 14.63 -30.52
CA ILE A 556 -12.17 13.58 -31.35
C ILE A 556 -13.61 13.32 -30.90
N ALA A 557 -13.87 13.22 -29.60
CA ALA A 557 -15.22 13.02 -29.09
C ALA A 557 -16.18 14.14 -29.47
N LYS A 558 -15.71 15.40 -29.43
CA LYS A 558 -16.48 16.59 -29.85
C LYS A 558 -16.72 16.61 -31.36
N ASP A 559 -15.73 16.22 -32.16
CA ASP A 559 -15.85 16.17 -33.63
C ASP A 559 -16.88 15.12 -34.08
N LEU A 560 -17.02 14.04 -33.31
CA LEU A 560 -18.08 13.03 -33.47
C LEU A 560 -19.45 13.48 -32.94
N GLY A 561 -19.54 14.68 -32.39
CA GLY A 561 -20.77 15.21 -31.77
C GLY A 561 -21.14 14.52 -30.46
N LEU A 562 -20.18 13.88 -29.75
CA LEU A 562 -20.40 13.38 -28.41
C LEU A 562 -20.34 14.52 -27.39
N GLN A 563 -21.29 14.56 -26.50
CA GLN A 563 -21.30 15.49 -25.38
C GLN A 563 -20.28 15.03 -24.31
N VAL A 564 -19.13 15.74 -24.21
CA VAL A 564 -18.18 15.53 -23.12
C VAL A 564 -18.66 16.31 -21.89
N ILE A 565 -18.80 15.60 -20.77
CA ILE A 565 -19.34 16.09 -19.49
C ILE A 565 -18.19 16.42 -18.54
N TYR A 566 -17.21 15.51 -18.45
CA TYR A 566 -16.06 15.63 -17.53
C TYR A 566 -14.85 14.87 -18.06
N GLY A 567 -13.67 15.17 -17.54
CA GLY A 567 -12.44 14.44 -17.84
C GLY A 567 -11.47 14.53 -16.68
N ASP A 568 -10.86 13.42 -16.31
CA ASP A 568 -9.97 13.32 -15.17
C ASP A 568 -8.80 12.37 -15.46
N THR A 569 -7.60 12.93 -15.51
CA THR A 569 -6.33 12.21 -15.64
C THR A 569 -6.24 11.35 -16.89
N ASP A 570 -6.88 10.19 -16.93
CA ASP A 570 -6.86 9.16 -17.97
C ASP A 570 -8.26 8.70 -18.40
N SER A 571 -9.29 9.41 -17.95
CA SER A 571 -10.68 9.08 -18.29
C SER A 571 -11.47 10.29 -18.78
N ILE A 572 -12.47 10.03 -19.64
CA ILE A 572 -13.47 11.01 -20.05
C ILE A 572 -14.89 10.47 -19.82
N PHE A 573 -15.80 11.36 -19.46
CA PHE A 573 -17.20 11.10 -19.24
C PHE A 573 -17.99 11.72 -20.41
N VAL A 574 -18.67 10.89 -21.15
CA VAL A 574 -19.44 11.30 -22.33
C VAL A 574 -20.87 10.80 -22.24
N LYS A 575 -21.81 11.52 -22.86
CA LYS A 575 -23.15 10.97 -23.09
C LYS A 575 -23.02 9.63 -23.80
N TYR A 576 -23.68 8.58 -23.30
CA TYR A 576 -23.54 7.24 -23.86
C TYR A 576 -24.39 7.09 -25.12
N GLU A 577 -23.74 7.18 -26.24
CA GLU A 577 -24.27 6.87 -27.56
C GLU A 577 -23.45 5.71 -28.15
N PRO A 578 -23.90 4.46 -28.05
CA PRO A 578 -23.08 3.27 -28.33
C PRO A 578 -22.32 3.33 -29.65
N GLU A 579 -22.95 3.69 -30.75
CA GLU A 579 -22.37 3.73 -32.09
C GLU A 579 -21.21 4.76 -32.14
N LYS A 580 -21.44 5.97 -31.64
CA LYS A 580 -20.42 7.02 -31.60
C LYS A 580 -19.27 6.70 -30.62
N VAL A 581 -19.59 6.04 -29.52
CA VAL A 581 -18.58 5.59 -28.55
C VAL A 581 -17.70 4.54 -29.22
N GLU A 582 -18.24 3.55 -29.89
CA GLU A 582 -17.45 2.54 -30.61
C GLU A 582 -16.57 3.19 -31.71
N GLU A 583 -17.11 4.16 -32.42
CA GLU A 583 -16.35 4.93 -33.41
C GLU A 583 -15.20 5.68 -32.75
N LEU A 584 -15.43 6.35 -31.61
CA LEU A 584 -14.39 7.03 -30.84
C LEU A 584 -13.28 6.05 -30.41
N LEU A 585 -13.64 4.89 -29.87
CA LEU A 585 -12.67 3.87 -29.46
C LEU A 585 -11.82 3.40 -30.65
N SER A 586 -12.43 3.20 -31.81
CA SER A 586 -11.75 2.81 -33.03
C SER A 586 -10.78 3.88 -33.54
N ILE A 587 -11.20 5.17 -33.55
CA ILE A 587 -10.36 6.29 -33.99
C ILE A 587 -9.16 6.44 -33.04
N VAL A 588 -9.37 6.40 -31.73
CA VAL A 588 -8.29 6.50 -30.73
C VAL A 588 -7.26 5.36 -30.92
N GLY A 589 -7.75 4.13 -31.09
CA GLY A 589 -6.88 2.98 -31.37
C GLY A 589 -6.01 3.18 -32.63
N ARG A 590 -6.64 3.65 -33.72
CA ARG A 590 -5.95 3.85 -35.00
C ARG A 590 -5.00 5.05 -35.00
N GLU A 591 -5.42 6.22 -34.46
CA GLU A 591 -4.67 7.45 -34.59
C GLU A 591 -3.68 7.71 -33.45
N MET A 592 -3.92 7.11 -32.28
CA MET A 592 -3.09 7.31 -31.11
C MET A 592 -2.31 6.07 -30.71
N SER A 593 -2.61 4.91 -31.35
CA SER A 593 -2.03 3.62 -30.96
C SER A 593 -2.21 3.30 -29.46
N MET A 594 -3.29 3.79 -28.87
CA MET A 594 -3.64 3.62 -27.47
C MET A 594 -5.00 2.96 -27.35
N GLU A 595 -5.13 2.06 -26.39
CA GLU A 595 -6.39 1.42 -26.07
C GLU A 595 -7.16 2.28 -25.05
N ILE A 596 -8.42 2.59 -25.42
CA ILE A 596 -9.40 3.19 -24.53
C ILE A 596 -10.64 2.26 -24.50
N LYS A 597 -11.29 2.12 -23.37
CA LYS A 597 -12.45 1.23 -23.22
C LYS A 597 -13.56 1.88 -22.41
N VAL A 598 -14.77 1.40 -22.57
CA VAL A 598 -15.87 1.70 -21.66
C VAL A 598 -15.60 0.97 -20.33
N GLU A 599 -15.30 1.72 -19.27
CA GLU A 599 -15.07 1.17 -17.94
C GLU A 599 -16.37 0.89 -17.24
N LYS A 600 -17.30 1.85 -17.29
CA LYS A 600 -18.63 1.76 -16.67
C LYS A 600 -19.61 2.72 -17.34
N VAL A 601 -20.89 2.46 -17.14
CA VAL A 601 -21.97 3.32 -17.61
C VAL A 601 -22.88 3.65 -16.41
N TYR A 602 -23.10 4.93 -16.19
CA TYR A 602 -24.06 5.43 -15.23
C TYR A 602 -25.41 5.66 -15.92
N SER A 603 -26.50 5.14 -15.34
CA SER A 603 -27.86 5.53 -15.72
C SER A 603 -28.14 6.99 -15.36
N ARG A 604 -27.63 7.41 -14.20
CA ARG A 604 -27.61 8.81 -13.75
C ARG A 604 -26.33 9.13 -13.01
N VAL A 605 -25.77 10.29 -13.23
CA VAL A 605 -24.62 10.78 -12.46
C VAL A 605 -24.82 12.26 -12.13
N LEU A 606 -24.52 12.63 -10.89
CA LEU A 606 -24.56 13.99 -10.40
C LEU A 606 -23.13 14.49 -10.22
N PHE A 607 -22.78 15.56 -10.92
CA PHE A 607 -21.53 16.29 -10.71
C PHE A 607 -21.78 17.53 -9.87
N THR A 608 -20.90 17.76 -8.88
CA THR A 608 -20.84 19.02 -8.15
C THR A 608 -19.99 20.03 -8.93
N GLU A 609 -19.91 21.28 -8.46
CA GLU A 609 -18.99 22.28 -9.01
C GLU A 609 -17.51 21.94 -8.78
N ALA A 610 -17.21 21.08 -7.81
CA ALA A 610 -15.85 20.74 -7.43
C ALA A 610 -15.32 19.55 -8.23
N LYS A 611 -14.07 19.65 -8.70
CA LYS A 611 -13.33 18.57 -9.34
C LYS A 611 -13.25 17.35 -8.42
N LYS A 612 -13.36 16.17 -8.99
CA LYS A 612 -13.26 14.87 -8.29
C LYS A 612 -14.33 14.65 -7.20
N LYS A 613 -15.50 15.31 -7.35
CA LYS A 613 -16.64 15.17 -6.43
C LYS A 613 -17.92 14.93 -7.22
N TYR A 614 -18.32 13.67 -7.30
CA TYR A 614 -19.54 13.25 -8.00
C TYR A 614 -20.10 11.96 -7.42
N ALA A 615 -21.33 11.64 -7.77
CA ALA A 615 -21.95 10.34 -7.46
C ALA A 615 -22.79 9.85 -8.64
N GLY A 616 -22.73 8.58 -8.94
CA GLY A 616 -23.47 7.99 -10.05
C GLY A 616 -24.17 6.68 -9.68
N LEU A 617 -25.29 6.42 -10.31
CA LEU A 617 -26.04 5.18 -10.23
C LEU A 617 -25.68 4.29 -11.43
N LEU A 618 -25.03 3.18 -11.16
CA LEU A 618 -24.69 2.18 -12.19
C LEU A 618 -25.95 1.44 -12.68
N SER A 619 -25.86 0.79 -13.82
CA SER A 619 -26.95 0.01 -14.41
C SER A 619 -27.42 -1.16 -13.56
N ASP A 620 -26.56 -1.70 -12.69
CA ASP A 620 -26.89 -2.76 -11.71
C ASP A 620 -27.57 -2.22 -10.45
N GLY A 621 -27.78 -0.91 -10.36
CA GLY A 621 -28.35 -0.24 -9.20
C GLY A 621 -27.34 0.11 -8.09
N THR A 622 -26.04 -0.14 -8.28
CA THR A 622 -25.00 0.23 -7.33
C THR A 622 -24.77 1.74 -7.37
N LEU A 623 -24.63 2.36 -6.18
CA LEU A 623 -24.27 3.77 -6.04
C LEU A 623 -22.75 3.90 -5.91
N ASP A 624 -22.15 4.61 -6.87
CA ASP A 624 -20.72 4.92 -6.87
C ASP A 624 -20.50 6.39 -6.44
N ILE A 625 -19.80 6.60 -5.31
CA ILE A 625 -19.59 7.92 -4.72
C ILE A 625 -18.10 8.24 -4.72
N VAL A 626 -17.73 9.37 -5.31
CA VAL A 626 -16.33 9.80 -5.43
C VAL A 626 -16.12 11.17 -4.78
N GLY A 627 -15.18 11.23 -3.83
CA GLY A 627 -14.65 12.46 -3.25
C GLY A 627 -15.62 13.31 -2.41
N LEU A 628 -16.89 12.91 -2.27
CA LEU A 628 -17.89 13.58 -1.45
C LEU A 628 -17.67 13.29 0.04
N GLU A 629 -18.40 14.00 0.91
CA GLU A 629 -18.24 13.94 2.36
C GLU A 629 -18.53 12.54 2.93
N VAL A 630 -19.42 11.78 2.30
CA VAL A 630 -19.75 10.38 2.66
C VAL A 630 -18.49 9.53 2.80
N VAL A 631 -17.55 9.66 1.85
CA VAL A 631 -16.32 8.84 1.78
C VAL A 631 -15.13 9.48 2.50
N ARG A 632 -15.33 10.58 3.22
CA ARG A 632 -14.26 11.31 3.92
C ARG A 632 -14.28 11.04 5.42
N GLY A 633 -13.09 10.85 6.02
CA GLY A 633 -12.95 10.58 7.45
C GLY A 633 -13.12 11.79 8.38
N ASP A 634 -13.20 13.01 7.86
CA ASP A 634 -13.17 14.27 8.62
C ASP A 634 -14.56 14.92 8.86
N TRP A 635 -15.63 14.17 8.61
CA TRP A 635 -17.02 14.59 8.81
C TRP A 635 -17.72 13.72 9.84
N SER A 636 -18.73 14.29 10.51
CA SER A 636 -19.59 13.54 11.44
C SER A 636 -20.42 12.49 10.71
N ASN A 637 -20.82 11.42 11.41
CA ASN A 637 -21.64 10.36 10.81
C ASN A 637 -22.96 10.92 10.28
N ILE A 638 -23.61 11.84 10.99
CA ILE A 638 -24.85 12.44 10.51
C ILE A 638 -24.68 13.19 9.18
N ALA A 639 -23.53 13.87 8.97
CA ALA A 639 -23.26 14.56 7.70
C ALA A 639 -23.08 13.58 6.54
N LYS A 640 -22.47 12.44 6.81
CA LYS A 640 -22.33 11.35 5.83
C LYS A 640 -23.67 10.73 5.48
N THR A 641 -24.42 10.35 6.49
CA THR A 641 -25.75 9.73 6.33
C THR A 641 -26.72 10.62 5.58
N VAL A 642 -26.77 11.94 5.89
CA VAL A 642 -27.65 12.86 5.18
C VAL A 642 -27.26 12.98 3.71
N GLN A 643 -25.98 13.10 3.42
CA GLN A 643 -25.52 13.24 2.04
C GLN A 643 -25.81 11.97 1.23
N GLU A 644 -25.52 10.80 1.78
CA GLU A 644 -25.78 9.50 1.15
C GLU A 644 -27.27 9.31 0.85
N ARG A 645 -28.13 9.60 1.84
CA ARG A 645 -29.58 9.46 1.65
C ARG A 645 -30.16 10.44 0.64
N ILE A 646 -29.67 11.67 0.61
CA ILE A 646 -30.03 12.64 -0.43
C ILE A 646 -29.61 12.14 -1.82
N LEU A 647 -28.39 11.61 -1.95
CA LEU A 647 -27.92 11.04 -3.22
C LEU A 647 -28.78 9.85 -3.66
N GLU A 648 -29.14 8.97 -2.74
CA GLU A 648 -30.06 7.85 -3.05
C GLU A 648 -31.41 8.36 -3.56
N ILE A 649 -32.06 9.29 -2.87
CA ILE A 649 -33.36 9.83 -3.27
C ILE A 649 -33.27 10.49 -4.66
N ILE A 650 -32.23 11.29 -4.89
CA ILE A 650 -32.05 12.00 -6.17
C ILE A 650 -31.74 11.04 -7.32
N LEU A 651 -30.78 10.15 -7.13
CA LEU A 651 -30.29 9.30 -8.20
C LEU A 651 -31.27 8.12 -8.51
N ARG A 652 -31.94 7.57 -7.48
CA ARG A 652 -32.88 6.46 -7.68
C ARG A 652 -34.30 6.92 -7.96
N GLU A 653 -34.81 7.89 -7.17
CA GLU A 653 -36.20 8.31 -7.24
C GLU A 653 -36.38 9.56 -8.12
N GLY A 654 -35.33 10.30 -8.43
CA GLY A 654 -35.37 11.50 -9.28
C GLY A 654 -36.10 12.68 -8.61
N SER A 655 -36.26 12.67 -7.29
CA SER A 655 -37.11 13.66 -6.60
C SER A 655 -36.31 14.59 -5.70
N VAL A 656 -36.15 15.83 -6.12
CA VAL A 656 -35.53 16.89 -5.32
C VAL A 656 -36.42 17.26 -4.14
N ASP A 657 -37.75 17.30 -4.32
CA ASP A 657 -38.70 17.63 -3.26
C ASP A 657 -38.65 16.65 -2.09
N LYS A 658 -38.58 15.34 -2.37
CA LYS A 658 -38.41 14.33 -1.31
C LYS A 658 -37.08 14.47 -0.58
N ALA A 659 -36.00 14.81 -1.30
CA ALA A 659 -34.71 15.04 -0.68
C ALA A 659 -34.71 16.27 0.25
N VAL A 660 -35.37 17.34 -0.16
CA VAL A 660 -35.58 18.54 0.66
C VAL A 660 -36.43 18.23 1.89
N GLU A 661 -37.53 17.47 1.72
CA GLU A 661 -38.40 17.10 2.87
C GLU A 661 -37.66 16.21 3.88
N TYR A 662 -36.89 15.23 3.37
CA TYR A 662 -36.02 14.41 4.21
C TYR A 662 -35.04 15.28 5.03
N LEU A 663 -34.37 16.23 4.36
CA LEU A 663 -33.42 17.14 5.02
C LEU A 663 -34.12 18.00 6.10
N ARG A 664 -35.30 18.54 5.78
CA ARG A 664 -36.10 19.30 6.75
C ARG A 664 -36.50 18.49 7.97
N GLN A 665 -36.91 17.22 7.73
CA GLN A 665 -37.26 16.32 8.82
C GLN A 665 -36.03 16.03 9.70
N LEU A 666 -34.89 15.73 9.09
CA LEU A 666 -33.64 15.49 9.82
C LEU A 666 -33.22 16.69 10.68
N ILE A 667 -33.35 17.92 10.15
CA ILE A 667 -33.02 19.13 10.91
C ILE A 667 -33.99 19.31 12.09
N ARG A 668 -35.28 19.02 11.91
CA ARG A 668 -36.25 19.01 13.02
C ARG A 668 -35.86 17.99 14.09
N ASP A 669 -35.53 16.78 13.71
CA ASP A 669 -35.14 15.72 14.63
C ASP A 669 -33.81 16.01 15.34
N LEU A 670 -32.86 16.61 14.64
CA LEU A 670 -31.58 17.06 15.22
C LEU A 670 -31.81 18.14 16.28
N ARG A 671 -32.61 19.18 15.96
CA ARG A 671 -32.98 20.27 16.89
C ARG A 671 -33.77 19.76 18.08
N ALA A 672 -34.59 18.73 17.89
CA ALA A 672 -35.31 18.06 18.96
C ALA A 672 -34.46 17.15 19.85
N GLY A 673 -33.14 17.01 19.55
CA GLY A 673 -32.22 16.16 20.31
C GLY A 673 -32.46 14.66 20.15
N LYS A 674 -33.16 14.24 19.09
CA LYS A 674 -33.45 12.81 18.82
C LYS A 674 -32.28 12.05 18.27
N ILE A 675 -31.23 12.75 17.77
CA ILE A 675 -30.06 12.12 17.17
C ILE A 675 -29.06 11.81 18.29
N PRO A 676 -28.56 10.56 18.39
CA PRO A 676 -27.55 10.19 19.38
C PRO A 676 -26.26 11.01 19.24
N VAL A 677 -25.62 11.32 20.37
CA VAL A 677 -24.36 12.09 20.39
C VAL A 677 -23.26 11.38 19.59
N SER A 678 -23.26 10.06 19.55
CA SER A 678 -22.33 9.26 18.76
C SER A 678 -22.37 9.58 17.26
N GLU A 679 -23.55 9.89 16.72
CA GLU A 679 -23.72 10.27 15.30
C GLU A 679 -23.19 11.68 15.00
N LEU A 680 -23.08 12.51 16.03
CA LEU A 680 -22.56 13.88 15.93
C LEU A 680 -21.03 13.93 16.09
N ALA A 681 -20.42 12.85 16.56
CA ALA A 681 -18.98 12.80 16.77
C ALA A 681 -18.20 12.90 15.45
N VAL A 682 -17.15 13.72 15.47
CA VAL A 682 -16.13 13.78 14.42
C VAL A 682 -14.89 13.06 14.93
N TRP A 683 -14.42 12.09 14.16
CA TRP A 683 -13.24 11.31 14.50
C TRP A 683 -12.03 11.73 13.68
N LYS A 684 -10.90 11.98 14.36
CA LYS A 684 -9.63 12.30 13.69
C LYS A 684 -8.47 11.49 14.25
N THR A 685 -7.64 10.97 13.37
CA THR A 685 -6.43 10.25 13.75
C THR A 685 -5.32 11.22 14.12
N LEU A 686 -4.62 10.96 15.22
CA LEU A 686 -3.40 11.66 15.58
C LEU A 686 -2.25 11.16 14.68
N THR A 687 -1.65 12.05 13.91
CA THR A 687 -0.55 11.71 12.99
C THR A 687 0.82 11.88 13.63
N LYS A 688 0.91 12.52 14.79
CA LYS A 688 2.14 12.77 15.54
C LYS A 688 1.80 12.92 17.04
N PRO A 689 2.80 12.89 17.93
CA PRO A 689 2.58 13.14 19.36
C PRO A 689 1.85 14.47 19.62
N VAL A 690 0.95 14.50 20.59
CA VAL A 690 0.07 15.65 20.86
C VAL A 690 0.87 16.94 21.12
N GLU A 691 2.01 16.82 21.76
CA GLU A 691 2.92 17.93 22.08
C GLU A 691 3.56 18.55 20.82
N SER A 692 3.67 17.78 19.75
CA SER A 692 4.27 18.21 18.48
C SER A 692 3.34 19.02 17.59
N TYR A 693 2.06 19.18 17.98
CA TYR A 693 1.09 19.96 17.22
C TYR A 693 1.22 21.45 17.54
N GLN A 694 1.58 22.23 16.53
CA GLN A 694 1.65 23.69 16.63
C GLN A 694 0.30 24.37 16.36
N VAL A 695 -0.64 23.68 15.72
CA VAL A 695 -1.94 24.20 15.30
C VAL A 695 -2.98 23.90 16.36
N LYS A 696 -3.77 24.91 16.73
CA LYS A 696 -4.95 24.73 17.60
C LYS A 696 -6.13 24.21 16.78
N ALA A 697 -6.38 22.92 16.87
CA ALA A 697 -7.47 22.24 16.18
C ALA A 697 -8.36 21.48 17.17
N PRO A 698 -9.66 21.26 16.89
CA PRO A 698 -10.59 20.59 17.81
C PRO A 698 -10.07 19.26 18.37
N HIS A 699 -9.60 18.35 17.51
CA HIS A 699 -9.09 17.04 17.91
C HIS A 699 -7.80 17.13 18.75
N VAL A 700 -6.96 18.15 18.53
CA VAL A 700 -5.72 18.35 19.30
C VAL A 700 -6.04 18.84 20.70
N GLU A 701 -6.98 19.81 20.84
CA GLU A 701 -7.41 20.31 22.16
C GLU A 701 -8.12 19.22 22.95
N VAL A 702 -8.96 18.42 22.28
CA VAL A 702 -9.61 17.28 22.92
C VAL A 702 -8.59 16.22 23.34
N ALA A 703 -7.58 15.96 22.53
CA ALA A 703 -6.48 15.06 22.90
C ALA A 703 -5.72 15.57 24.13
N ARG A 704 -5.46 16.89 24.24
CA ARG A 704 -4.85 17.49 25.43
C ARG A 704 -5.70 17.31 26.68
N MET A 705 -7.02 17.59 26.57
CA MET A 705 -7.96 17.34 27.68
C MET A 705 -7.96 15.87 28.09
N MET A 706 -7.90 14.96 27.14
CA MET A 706 -7.85 13.52 27.44
C MET A 706 -6.55 13.14 28.16
N LEU A 707 -5.39 13.70 27.76
CA LEU A 707 -4.12 13.51 28.46
C LEU A 707 -4.16 14.06 29.89
N GLU A 708 -4.74 15.25 30.12
CA GLU A 708 -4.93 15.84 31.45
C GLU A 708 -5.84 14.98 32.33
N ASP A 709 -6.82 14.29 31.76
CA ASP A 709 -7.68 13.32 32.41
C ASP A 709 -7.01 11.96 32.68
N GLY A 710 -5.73 11.84 32.34
CA GLY A 710 -4.94 10.61 32.49
C GLY A 710 -5.14 9.56 31.39
N TRP A 711 -5.70 9.96 30.24
CA TRP A 711 -5.73 9.11 29.06
C TRP A 711 -4.33 9.03 28.44
N ARG A 712 -4.05 7.93 27.80
CA ARG A 712 -2.81 7.71 27.05
C ARG A 712 -3.10 7.71 25.57
N LEU A 713 -2.45 8.60 24.83
CA LEU A 713 -2.64 8.78 23.39
C LEU A 713 -1.30 8.72 22.67
N LYS A 714 -1.27 8.03 21.55
CA LYS A 714 -0.09 7.91 20.66
C LYS A 714 -0.47 8.24 19.21
N PRO A 715 0.50 8.50 18.35
CA PRO A 715 0.26 8.58 16.91
C PRO A 715 -0.44 7.31 16.41
N GLY A 716 -1.46 7.48 15.58
CA GLY A 716 -2.35 6.41 15.13
C GLY A 716 -3.69 6.31 15.89
N ASP A 717 -3.76 6.83 17.11
CA ASP A 717 -5.02 6.82 17.87
C ASP A 717 -6.05 7.78 17.26
N LYS A 718 -7.33 7.36 17.25
CA LYS A 718 -8.46 8.20 16.82
C LYS A 718 -9.04 8.96 18.01
N VAL A 719 -9.18 10.26 17.87
CA VAL A 719 -9.80 11.15 18.85
C VAL A 719 -11.18 11.56 18.36
N GLY A 720 -12.21 11.18 19.12
CA GLY A 720 -13.59 11.53 18.86
C GLY A 720 -14.02 12.78 19.65
N PHE A 721 -14.53 13.78 18.96
CA PHE A 721 -14.98 15.01 19.61
C PHE A 721 -16.35 15.47 19.14
N VAL A 722 -17.01 16.20 20.01
CA VAL A 722 -18.29 16.89 19.77
C VAL A 722 -18.13 18.37 20.10
N ILE A 723 -18.85 19.21 19.37
CA ILE A 723 -18.91 20.65 19.66
C ILE A 723 -20.05 20.96 20.60
N VAL A 724 -19.73 21.62 21.72
CA VAL A 724 -20.72 22.01 22.74
C VAL A 724 -21.06 23.49 22.66
N LYS A 725 -22.23 23.85 23.21
CA LYS A 725 -22.69 25.25 23.40
C LYS A 725 -21.64 26.05 24.18
N GLY A 726 -21.51 27.33 23.89
CA GLY A 726 -20.66 28.25 24.66
C GLY A 726 -19.93 29.26 23.78
N PRO A 727 -19.28 30.25 24.37
CA PRO A 727 -18.47 31.23 23.67
C PRO A 727 -17.11 30.63 23.25
N GLY A 728 -16.45 31.27 22.32
CA GLY A 728 -15.11 30.94 21.90
C GLY A 728 -14.99 30.34 20.49
N ARG A 729 -13.75 30.04 20.11
CA ARG A 729 -13.43 29.44 18.80
C ARG A 729 -13.78 27.95 18.81
N LEU A 730 -13.93 27.36 17.64
CA LEU A 730 -14.35 25.97 17.46
C LEU A 730 -13.54 24.97 18.31
N TYR A 731 -12.21 25.08 18.31
CA TYR A 731 -11.33 24.22 19.10
C TYR A 731 -11.56 24.32 20.61
N GLN A 732 -12.00 25.50 21.10
CA GLN A 732 -12.30 25.73 22.50
C GLN A 732 -13.65 25.14 22.93
N LYS A 733 -14.56 24.93 21.97
CA LYS A 733 -15.88 24.32 22.16
C LYS A 733 -15.87 22.81 21.98
N ALA A 734 -14.75 22.22 21.49
CA ALA A 734 -14.63 20.78 21.31
C ALA A 734 -14.48 20.06 22.66
N ARG A 735 -15.17 18.93 22.82
CA ARG A 735 -15.10 18.08 24.02
C ARG A 735 -15.01 16.61 23.60
N PRO A 736 -14.34 15.77 24.42
CA PRO A 736 -14.34 14.32 24.20
C PRO A 736 -15.77 13.79 24.15
N VAL A 737 -16.08 12.99 23.12
CA VAL A 737 -17.45 12.47 22.89
C VAL A 737 -18.01 11.74 24.11
N MET A 738 -17.17 11.00 24.86
CA MET A 738 -17.58 10.25 26.04
C MET A 738 -17.95 11.12 27.26
N LYS A 739 -17.67 12.42 27.22
CA LYS A 739 -17.94 13.36 28.31
C LYS A 739 -19.11 14.29 28.06
N VAL A 740 -19.76 14.17 26.89
CA VAL A 740 -20.79 15.11 26.47
C VAL A 740 -22.17 14.49 26.63
N THR A 741 -23.03 15.17 27.37
CA THR A 741 -24.45 14.85 27.43
C THR A 741 -25.23 15.57 26.32
N PRO A 742 -26.36 15.02 25.81
CA PRO A 742 -27.09 15.58 24.67
C PRO A 742 -27.47 17.05 24.83
N ASP A 743 -27.82 17.49 26.04
CA ASP A 743 -28.23 18.86 26.38
C ASP A 743 -27.11 19.91 26.13
N LYS A 744 -25.87 19.50 26.24
CA LYS A 744 -24.69 20.37 26.06
C LYS A 744 -24.28 20.57 24.62
N VAL A 745 -24.72 19.70 23.70
CA VAL A 745 -24.30 19.74 22.29
C VAL A 745 -24.82 21.02 21.63
N ASP A 746 -23.94 21.62 20.81
CA ASP A 746 -24.30 22.78 19.97
C ASP A 746 -24.99 22.28 18.68
N LEU A 747 -26.28 22.00 18.78
CA LEU A 747 -27.06 21.43 17.67
C LEU A 747 -27.09 22.36 16.45
N GLU A 748 -27.08 23.69 16.63
CA GLU A 748 -27.05 24.64 15.51
C GLU A 748 -25.71 24.62 14.78
N TYR A 749 -24.59 24.34 15.46
CA TYR A 749 -23.33 24.07 14.80
C TYR A 749 -23.44 22.87 13.84
N TYR A 750 -24.08 21.79 14.28
CA TYR A 750 -24.24 20.59 13.43
C TYR A 750 -25.18 20.85 12.26
N VAL A 751 -26.25 21.59 12.46
CA VAL A 751 -27.12 22.04 11.36
C VAL A 751 -26.32 22.88 10.37
N GLY A 752 -25.65 23.94 10.81
CA GLY A 752 -25.03 24.93 9.93
C GLY A 752 -23.67 24.52 9.36
N ASN A 753 -22.89 23.68 10.07
CA ASN A 753 -21.51 23.36 9.68
C ASN A 753 -21.27 21.91 9.28
N GLN A 754 -22.23 21.02 9.48
CA GLN A 754 -22.12 19.60 9.14
C GLN A 754 -23.23 19.16 8.18
N VAL A 755 -24.49 19.26 8.58
CA VAL A 755 -25.63 18.76 7.82
C VAL A 755 -25.92 19.62 6.57
N LEU A 756 -26.12 20.93 6.75
CA LEU A 756 -26.43 21.83 5.63
C LEU A 756 -25.30 21.87 4.57
N PRO A 757 -24.01 22.04 4.90
CA PRO A 757 -22.96 22.05 3.88
C PRO A 757 -22.85 20.74 3.09
N ALA A 758 -23.03 19.59 3.75
CA ALA A 758 -23.00 18.29 3.08
C ALA A 758 -24.20 18.11 2.15
N ALA A 759 -25.40 18.48 2.60
CA ALA A 759 -26.63 18.43 1.81
C ALA A 759 -26.65 19.42 0.65
N MET A 760 -26.30 20.68 0.92
CA MET A 760 -26.35 21.77 -0.06
C MET A 760 -25.29 21.62 -1.15
N ARG A 761 -24.21 20.86 -0.92
CA ARG A 761 -23.27 20.50 -1.97
C ARG A 761 -23.94 19.72 -3.11
N ILE A 762 -25.00 18.98 -2.81
CA ILE A 762 -25.81 18.22 -3.76
C ILE A 762 -27.02 19.06 -4.21
N LEU A 763 -27.80 19.54 -3.26
CA LEU A 763 -29.06 20.24 -3.55
C LEU A 763 -28.85 21.60 -4.21
N GLY A 764 -27.75 22.28 -3.86
CA GLY A 764 -27.43 23.59 -4.43
C GLY A 764 -27.19 23.55 -5.94
N VAL A 765 -26.51 22.51 -6.46
CA VAL A 765 -26.32 22.35 -7.92
C VAL A 765 -27.62 21.99 -8.64
N LEU A 766 -28.66 21.60 -7.91
CA LEU A 766 -30.00 21.35 -8.43
C LEU A 766 -30.94 22.56 -8.28
N GLY A 767 -30.40 23.70 -7.88
CA GLY A 767 -31.14 24.97 -7.78
C GLY A 767 -31.92 25.16 -6.48
N VAL A 768 -31.68 24.34 -5.46
CA VAL A 768 -32.30 24.50 -4.13
C VAL A 768 -31.55 25.58 -3.36
N ASP A 769 -32.27 26.59 -2.89
CA ASP A 769 -31.74 27.64 -2.02
C ASP A 769 -31.74 27.17 -0.55
N GLU A 770 -30.68 27.52 0.21
CA GLU A 770 -30.56 27.17 1.62
C GLU A 770 -31.71 27.75 2.46
N GLY A 771 -32.24 28.91 2.09
CA GLY A 771 -33.40 29.53 2.72
C GLY A 771 -34.65 28.67 2.64
N VAL A 772 -34.84 27.94 1.53
CA VAL A 772 -35.97 27.00 1.33
C VAL A 772 -35.89 25.83 2.32
N VAL A 773 -34.70 25.39 2.62
CA VAL A 773 -34.46 24.27 3.58
C VAL A 773 -34.59 24.73 5.01
N SER A 774 -34.17 25.95 5.33
CA SER A 774 -34.15 26.52 6.69
C SER A 774 -35.51 27.08 7.13
N ALA A 775 -36.39 27.43 6.17
CA ALA A 775 -37.73 27.95 6.48
C ALA A 775 -38.58 26.93 7.21
N SER A 776 -39.00 27.26 8.44
CA SER A 776 -39.97 26.47 9.20
C SER A 776 -41.30 26.44 8.45
N SER A 777 -41.81 25.24 8.16
CA SER A 777 -43.12 24.87 7.61
C SER A 777 -44.19 25.97 7.57
N GLY A 778 -44.22 26.67 6.46
CA GLY A 778 -45.38 27.47 6.04
C GLY A 778 -45.48 27.27 4.52
N SER A 779 -46.51 26.59 4.09
CA SER A 779 -46.85 26.13 2.76
C SER A 779 -46.54 27.13 1.61
N ALA A 780 -45.50 26.87 0.87
CA ALA A 780 -45.41 27.21 -0.56
C ALA A 780 -44.66 26.11 -1.27
N GLY A 781 -45.30 25.37 -2.15
CA GLY A 781 -44.67 24.29 -2.93
C GLY A 781 -43.63 24.87 -3.90
N LEU A 782 -42.55 24.16 -4.11
CA LEU A 782 -41.47 24.54 -5.05
C LEU A 782 -41.93 24.83 -6.49
N SER A 783 -43.15 24.38 -6.87
CA SER A 783 -43.77 24.65 -8.17
C SER A 783 -44.00 26.14 -8.45
N GLU A 784 -44.02 27.02 -7.43
CA GLU A 784 -44.17 28.47 -7.62
C GLU A 784 -42.83 29.18 -7.96
N TYR A 785 -41.67 28.57 -7.66
CA TYR A 785 -40.38 29.19 -7.93
C TYR A 785 -39.74 28.79 -9.27
N MET A 786 -40.16 27.68 -9.88
CA MET A 786 -39.65 27.23 -11.20
C MET A 786 -40.34 27.89 -12.40
N GLY A 787 -41.27 28.83 -12.19
CA GLY A 787 -42.04 29.52 -13.24
C GLY A 787 -41.52 30.86 -13.68
N ARG A 788 -40.36 31.34 -13.25
CA ARG A 788 -39.76 32.62 -13.68
C ARG A 788 -38.26 32.48 -13.94
N GLY A 789 -37.91 32.11 -15.17
CA GLY A 789 -36.53 32.17 -15.69
C GLY A 789 -36.44 31.50 -17.03
#